data_4482e58eb2e66fe625b0ca22ad7ca5e8
#
_entry.id   4482e58eb2e66fe625b0ca22ad7ca5e8
#
_cell.length_a   1.000
_cell.length_b   1.000
_cell.length_c   1.000
_cell.angle_alpha   90.00
_cell.angle_beta   90.00
_cell.angle_gamma   90.00
#
_symmetry.space_group_name_H-M   'P 1'
#
loop_
_entity.id
_entity.type
_entity.pdbx_description
1 polymer ?
#
loop_
_entity_poly.entity_id
_entity_poly.type
_entity_poly.pdbx_seq_one_letter_code
_entity_poly.pdbx_strand_id
1 'polypeptide(L)'
;MYALFKKEINNFLSSLIGIMVVVVFLLITGLFLWVFKSDFNIMSYGYANLDGLFILAPWVFLFLVPAVTMRFFAEERRTGTIEMLLTKPLSDWQIVGAKYLAGVTLVLLALIPTLIYYLTVSHLAMPAGNVDHGGIWGSYIGLFFLSAAFVSIGVFCSSVTNNQILAFILSVFLCGFLYIGFEFIYSLSLFGKIDLFIQQLGMAAHYSSMSRGVIDTRDLLYFLAIIALFLCLTKSSLASRKNNKRHEAKSLITTLIIIVLANITGSYVYTRFDLTSEKRYTLSDTSKDILKNLDDYVYFRVYLEGDFPAGFKKLRKETKEMLDEFRAYSKFIDYEFINPSESNDQAERQETYKILWRSGLNYYTETVQTNNGMSQIMIWPGIIMSYHENEMGIDLLSGESGQSQETVLNNSAQDLEYKLISAIKDISTVNRKTIAFVDGHGELADLEVYDIANTLSKKYNIKRTTLNEQLNSLMRRDLDADSNIIIKPAFDAVIMAKPTEAFSEKDKFIIDQYIMYGGKVMWLLDAVNADMDSLQNAESTMGLALNLNLDDQLFKYGVKINRNLLLAYPCAQIGLVTGEGANLQSILLPWYYFPLLGAASEHPTVRNLEAVKADFVSSLEPTTSAPEIQKIPLLKTSDYTKVSSAPVYISLDILNERPNASMFPQKGMPTAFLLNGRFTSLFENRMPASLIDAKEIGFKTQSEPNSMIVIADGDIIRNQLAQLDYAKKNNKRVGQPLPLGYDQYTNNTYGNKQFIENAVSYLLEGEGLLNVRTRELKIRLLDMNKVNSSPIKWQLINVVLPSAIMIVLGIVLAFLRKKKYEK
;
A
#
# COMPACT_ATOMS: atom_id res chain seq x y z
N MET A 1 19.46 -47.02 -5.88
CA MET A 1 18.58 -45.88 -5.66
C MET A 1 17.66 -45.59 -6.87
N TYR A 2 18.20 -45.29 -8.07
CA TYR A 2 17.40 -44.94 -9.27
C TYR A 2 16.37 -46.02 -9.71
N ALA A 3 16.77 -47.29 -9.67
CA ALA A 3 15.87 -48.41 -10.05
C ALA A 3 14.65 -48.50 -9.10
N LEU A 4 14.84 -48.26 -7.78
CA LEU A 4 13.76 -48.27 -6.81
C LEU A 4 12.83 -47.04 -7.01
N PHE A 5 13.39 -45.85 -7.22
CA PHE A 5 12.65 -44.65 -7.57
C PHE A 5 11.77 -44.84 -8.81
N LYS A 6 12.36 -45.39 -9.89
CA LYS A 6 11.63 -45.66 -11.14
C LYS A 6 10.52 -46.72 -10.94
N LYS A 7 10.78 -47.74 -10.09
CA LYS A 7 9.75 -48.74 -9.74
C LYS A 7 8.55 -48.07 -9.06
N GLU A 8 8.76 -47.20 -8.07
CA GLU A 8 7.69 -46.55 -7.33
C GLU A 8 6.85 -45.67 -8.24
N ILE A 9 7.48 -44.83 -9.07
CA ILE A 9 6.76 -43.98 -10.03
C ILE A 9 5.95 -44.82 -11.02
N ASN A 10 6.56 -45.82 -11.61
CA ASN A 10 5.87 -46.67 -12.59
C ASN A 10 4.70 -47.42 -11.96
N ASN A 11 4.85 -47.92 -10.72
CA ASN A 11 3.77 -48.61 -10.01
C ASN A 11 2.58 -47.69 -9.74
N PHE A 12 2.86 -46.41 -9.35
CA PHE A 12 1.80 -45.46 -9.11
C PHE A 12 1.07 -45.01 -10.37
N LEU A 13 1.82 -44.63 -11.40
CA LEU A 13 1.25 -44.12 -12.65
C LEU A 13 0.57 -45.20 -13.51
N SER A 14 0.96 -46.44 -13.34
CA SER A 14 0.25 -47.57 -13.99
C SER A 14 -0.93 -48.11 -13.16
N SER A 15 -1.14 -47.60 -11.97
CA SER A 15 -2.27 -47.96 -11.11
C SER A 15 -3.45 -47.05 -11.40
N LEU A 16 -4.63 -47.59 -11.65
CA LEU A 16 -5.87 -46.82 -11.79
C LEU A 16 -6.10 -45.88 -10.59
N ILE A 17 -5.85 -46.37 -9.40
CA ILE A 17 -6.01 -45.60 -8.16
C ILE A 17 -5.07 -44.40 -8.12
N GLY A 18 -3.80 -44.57 -8.57
CA GLY A 18 -2.83 -43.49 -8.58
C GLY A 18 -3.26 -42.32 -9.48
N ILE A 19 -3.71 -42.66 -10.69
CA ILE A 19 -4.21 -41.64 -11.63
C ILE A 19 -5.48 -40.99 -11.13
N MET A 20 -6.44 -41.77 -10.57
CA MET A 20 -7.69 -41.23 -10.01
C MET A 20 -7.44 -40.21 -8.88
N VAL A 21 -6.47 -40.43 -8.02
CA VAL A 21 -6.12 -39.53 -6.91
C VAL A 21 -5.68 -38.16 -7.47
N VAL A 22 -4.84 -38.13 -8.53
CA VAL A 22 -4.43 -36.89 -9.18
C VAL A 22 -5.60 -36.22 -9.92
N VAL A 23 -6.43 -36.99 -10.63
CA VAL A 23 -7.62 -36.47 -11.33
C VAL A 23 -8.61 -35.85 -10.35
N VAL A 24 -8.85 -36.47 -9.20
CA VAL A 24 -9.74 -35.94 -8.14
C VAL A 24 -9.20 -34.63 -7.61
N PHE A 25 -7.88 -34.51 -7.39
CA PHE A 25 -7.25 -33.23 -7.02
C PHE A 25 -7.54 -32.15 -8.05
N LEU A 26 -7.29 -32.41 -9.32
CA LEU A 26 -7.51 -31.44 -10.41
C LEU A 26 -8.99 -31.09 -10.60
N LEU A 27 -9.89 -32.05 -10.41
CA LEU A 27 -11.33 -31.80 -10.45
C LEU A 27 -11.78 -30.91 -9.28
N ILE A 28 -11.36 -31.21 -8.04
CA ILE A 28 -11.73 -30.41 -6.88
C ILE A 28 -11.20 -28.98 -7.05
N THR A 29 -9.92 -28.82 -7.32
CA THR A 29 -9.34 -27.48 -7.50
C THR A 29 -9.97 -26.74 -8.68
N GLY A 30 -10.18 -27.40 -9.82
CA GLY A 30 -10.82 -26.80 -10.98
C GLY A 30 -12.27 -26.38 -10.73
N LEU A 31 -13.07 -27.20 -10.05
CA LEU A 31 -14.47 -26.88 -9.73
C LEU A 31 -14.58 -25.67 -8.79
N PHE A 32 -13.78 -25.63 -7.72
CA PHE A 32 -13.82 -24.51 -6.79
C PHE A 32 -13.30 -23.21 -7.41
N LEU A 33 -12.27 -23.25 -8.24
CA LEU A 33 -11.69 -22.08 -8.85
C LEU A 33 -12.48 -21.52 -10.04
N TRP A 34 -13.24 -22.37 -10.77
CA TRP A 34 -13.84 -21.96 -12.04
C TRP A 34 -15.35 -22.15 -12.14
N VAL A 35 -15.97 -22.97 -11.28
CA VAL A 35 -17.40 -23.32 -11.40
C VAL A 35 -18.20 -22.87 -10.20
N PHE A 36 -17.83 -23.30 -9.00
CA PHE A 36 -18.60 -22.98 -7.79
C PHE A 36 -18.43 -21.51 -7.41
N LYS A 37 -19.54 -20.82 -7.12
CA LYS A 37 -19.54 -19.47 -6.60
C LYS A 37 -19.04 -19.49 -5.15
N SER A 38 -17.79 -19.19 -4.94
CA SER A 38 -17.11 -19.14 -3.65
C SER A 38 -16.03 -18.04 -3.68
N ASP A 39 -15.46 -17.73 -2.54
CA ASP A 39 -14.35 -16.79 -2.41
C ASP A 39 -13.07 -17.25 -3.14
N PHE A 40 -13.01 -18.51 -3.56
CA PHE A 40 -11.91 -19.05 -4.37
C PHE A 40 -12.14 -18.90 -5.89
N ASN A 41 -13.35 -18.54 -6.31
CA ASN A 41 -13.71 -18.50 -7.72
C ASN A 41 -13.08 -17.30 -8.44
N ILE A 42 -12.14 -17.56 -9.34
CA ILE A 42 -11.38 -16.54 -10.08
C ILE A 42 -12.31 -15.66 -10.91
N MET A 43 -13.29 -16.25 -11.62
CA MET A 43 -14.21 -15.51 -12.50
C MET A 43 -15.15 -14.59 -11.70
N SER A 44 -15.60 -15.01 -10.52
CA SER A 44 -16.50 -14.22 -9.67
C SER A 44 -15.75 -13.16 -8.88
N TYR A 45 -14.47 -13.40 -8.57
CA TYR A 45 -13.63 -12.49 -7.82
C TYR A 45 -13.13 -11.30 -8.67
N GLY A 46 -12.99 -11.50 -9.99
CA GLY A 46 -12.66 -10.42 -10.95
C GLY A 46 -11.20 -9.97 -11.00
N TYR A 47 -10.32 -10.52 -10.16
CA TYR A 47 -8.88 -10.19 -10.14
C TYR A 47 -8.06 -11.25 -10.88
N ALA A 48 -7.01 -10.79 -11.60
CA ALA A 48 -6.12 -11.65 -12.35
C ALA A 48 -5.02 -12.26 -11.46
N ASN A 49 -5.41 -13.10 -10.49
CA ASN A 49 -4.51 -13.81 -9.58
C ASN A 49 -4.90 -15.29 -9.42
N LEU A 50 -4.04 -16.06 -8.78
CA LEU A 50 -4.25 -17.48 -8.46
C LEU A 50 -4.29 -17.75 -6.94
N ASP A 51 -4.56 -16.74 -6.12
CA ASP A 51 -4.56 -16.85 -4.66
C ASP A 51 -5.49 -17.97 -4.20
N GLY A 52 -6.67 -18.11 -4.81
CA GLY A 52 -7.61 -19.20 -4.52
C GLY A 52 -7.00 -20.60 -4.65
N LEU A 53 -6.11 -20.81 -5.63
CA LEU A 53 -5.39 -22.09 -5.78
C LEU A 53 -4.45 -22.34 -4.59
N PHE A 54 -3.66 -21.34 -4.21
CA PHE A 54 -2.66 -21.47 -3.15
C PHE A 54 -3.27 -21.58 -1.75
N ILE A 55 -4.50 -21.07 -1.57
CA ILE A 55 -5.26 -21.26 -0.34
C ILE A 55 -5.91 -22.65 -0.30
N LEU A 56 -6.47 -23.12 -1.42
CA LEU A 56 -7.20 -24.39 -1.49
C LEU A 56 -6.29 -25.62 -1.56
N ALA A 57 -5.19 -25.53 -2.31
CA ALA A 57 -4.31 -26.68 -2.57
C ALA A 57 -3.75 -27.36 -1.30
N PRO A 58 -3.31 -26.64 -0.25
CA PRO A 58 -2.88 -27.27 1.00
C PRO A 58 -3.92 -28.21 1.62
N TRP A 59 -5.21 -27.80 1.62
CA TRP A 59 -6.31 -28.60 2.14
C TRP A 59 -6.54 -29.87 1.34
N VAL A 60 -6.43 -29.80 0.02
CA VAL A 60 -6.56 -30.99 -0.83
C VAL A 60 -5.32 -31.89 -0.67
N PHE A 61 -4.14 -31.31 -0.47
CA PHE A 61 -2.90 -32.07 -0.23
C PHE A 61 -2.90 -32.85 1.09
N LEU A 62 -3.64 -32.39 2.11
CA LEU A 62 -3.83 -33.13 3.34
C LEU A 62 -4.42 -34.54 3.09
N PHE A 63 -5.13 -34.76 2.00
CA PHE A 63 -5.69 -36.04 1.62
C PHE A 63 -4.91 -36.69 0.48
N LEU A 64 -4.50 -35.89 -0.53
CA LEU A 64 -3.79 -36.41 -1.71
C LEU A 64 -2.44 -37.02 -1.32
N VAL A 65 -1.61 -36.31 -0.55
CA VAL A 65 -0.26 -36.75 -0.22
C VAL A 65 -0.26 -38.02 0.62
N PRO A 66 -1.09 -38.15 1.69
CA PRO A 66 -1.28 -39.40 2.40
C PRO A 66 -1.75 -40.55 1.50
N ALA A 67 -2.66 -40.31 0.56
CA ALA A 67 -3.15 -41.34 -0.37
C ALA A 67 -2.04 -41.85 -1.31
N VAL A 68 -1.12 -40.95 -1.72
CA VAL A 68 0.06 -41.32 -2.52
C VAL A 68 1.07 -42.14 -1.69
N THR A 69 1.35 -41.70 -0.46
CA THR A 69 2.47 -42.23 0.34
C THR A 69 2.12 -43.44 1.17
N MET A 70 0.81 -43.68 1.47
CA MET A 70 0.38 -44.76 2.37
C MET A 70 0.87 -46.17 1.99
N ARG A 71 1.13 -46.40 0.69
CA ARG A 71 1.56 -47.70 0.16
C ARG A 71 3.06 -47.92 0.21
N PHE A 72 3.88 -46.87 0.33
CA PHE A 72 5.33 -46.96 0.09
C PHE A 72 6.06 -47.97 0.96
N PHE A 73 5.75 -48.09 2.23
CA PHE A 73 6.31 -49.09 3.14
C PHE A 73 5.24 -50.01 3.70
N ALA A 74 4.01 -49.56 3.95
CA ALA A 74 3.00 -50.39 4.56
C ALA A 74 2.60 -51.57 3.67
N GLU A 75 2.59 -51.44 2.35
CA GLU A 75 2.31 -52.55 1.41
C GLU A 75 3.47 -53.57 1.39
N GLU A 76 4.70 -53.12 1.30
CA GLU A 76 5.89 -53.99 1.33
C GLU A 76 6.03 -54.71 2.67
N ARG A 77 5.59 -54.11 3.77
CA ARG A 77 5.53 -54.74 5.08
C ARG A 77 4.44 -55.82 5.13
N ARG A 78 3.24 -55.49 4.60
CA ARG A 78 2.12 -56.45 4.58
C ARG A 78 2.42 -57.70 3.76
N THR A 79 3.13 -57.52 2.65
CA THR A 79 3.50 -58.63 1.75
C THR A 79 4.81 -59.34 2.11
N GLY A 80 5.52 -58.85 3.16
CA GLY A 80 6.82 -59.43 3.56
C GLY A 80 8.01 -59.08 2.62
N THR A 81 7.77 -58.30 1.55
CA THR A 81 8.79 -57.95 0.53
C THR A 81 9.81 -56.94 1.05
N ILE A 82 9.56 -56.27 2.16
CA ILE A 82 10.50 -55.36 2.79
C ILE A 82 11.81 -56.05 3.22
N GLU A 83 11.73 -57.31 3.65
CA GLU A 83 12.92 -58.09 4.07
C GLU A 83 13.83 -58.36 2.88
N MET A 84 13.26 -58.69 1.71
CA MET A 84 14.00 -58.83 0.46
C MET A 84 14.63 -57.51 0.00
N LEU A 85 14.00 -56.38 0.28
CA LEU A 85 14.57 -55.08 -0.05
C LEU A 85 15.74 -54.72 0.86
N LEU A 86 15.65 -55.01 2.14
CA LEU A 86 16.70 -54.76 3.14
C LEU A 86 17.94 -55.68 3.01
N THR A 87 17.84 -56.82 2.28
CA THR A 87 18.98 -57.69 1.97
C THR A 87 19.73 -57.24 0.71
N LYS A 88 19.21 -56.30 -0.06
CA LYS A 88 19.93 -55.77 -1.23
C LYS A 88 21.06 -54.83 -0.80
N PRO A 89 22.12 -54.66 -1.63
CA PRO A 89 23.25 -53.76 -1.31
C PRO A 89 22.85 -52.29 -1.44
N LEU A 90 21.85 -51.87 -0.68
CA LEU A 90 21.33 -50.49 -0.60
C LEU A 90 21.43 -50.02 0.84
N SER A 91 21.90 -48.79 1.05
CA SER A 91 21.83 -48.17 2.36
C SER A 91 20.38 -47.76 2.69
N ASP A 92 20.08 -47.72 4.00
CA ASP A 92 18.75 -47.28 4.47
C ASP A 92 18.39 -45.89 3.93
N TRP A 93 19.36 -44.96 3.84
CA TRP A 93 19.17 -43.65 3.22
C TRP A 93 18.82 -43.71 1.73
N GLN A 94 19.42 -44.68 0.99
CA GLN A 94 19.08 -44.84 -0.43
C GLN A 94 17.66 -45.38 -0.63
N ILE A 95 17.15 -46.19 0.31
CA ILE A 95 15.78 -46.73 0.26
C ILE A 95 14.80 -45.61 0.61
N VAL A 96 14.99 -44.91 1.72
CA VAL A 96 14.13 -43.81 2.18
C VAL A 96 14.12 -42.70 1.14
N GLY A 97 15.31 -42.28 0.66
CA GLY A 97 15.46 -41.22 -0.31
C GLY A 97 14.82 -41.56 -1.66
N ALA A 98 14.89 -42.81 -2.14
CA ALA A 98 14.22 -43.20 -3.39
C ALA A 98 12.70 -43.09 -3.30
N LYS A 99 12.11 -43.53 -2.17
CA LYS A 99 10.65 -43.46 -1.94
C LYS A 99 10.18 -42.03 -1.71
N TYR A 100 10.93 -41.28 -0.93
CA TYR A 100 10.63 -39.85 -0.73
C TYR A 100 10.66 -39.06 -2.04
N LEU A 101 11.73 -39.19 -2.84
CA LEU A 101 11.82 -38.52 -4.14
C LEU A 101 10.73 -38.99 -5.11
N ALA A 102 10.32 -40.26 -5.07
CA ALA A 102 9.19 -40.73 -5.85
C ALA A 102 7.89 -40.00 -5.45
N GLY A 103 7.61 -39.86 -4.16
CA GLY A 103 6.44 -39.14 -3.64
C GLY A 103 6.45 -37.68 -4.06
N VAL A 104 7.58 -36.98 -3.90
CA VAL A 104 7.73 -35.58 -4.32
C VAL A 104 7.50 -35.43 -5.84
N THR A 105 8.07 -36.31 -6.65
CA THR A 105 7.88 -36.28 -8.11
C THR A 105 6.41 -36.50 -8.48
N LEU A 106 5.69 -37.36 -7.80
CA LEU A 106 4.27 -37.62 -8.06
C LEU A 106 3.40 -36.41 -7.72
N VAL A 107 3.72 -35.69 -6.64
CA VAL A 107 3.02 -34.45 -6.29
C VAL A 107 3.35 -33.33 -7.29
N LEU A 108 4.62 -33.23 -7.72
CA LEU A 108 4.97 -32.28 -8.80
C LEU A 108 4.20 -32.58 -10.09
N LEU A 109 4.04 -33.85 -10.44
CA LEU A 109 3.26 -34.27 -11.60
C LEU A 109 1.77 -33.86 -11.46
N ALA A 110 1.23 -33.83 -10.25
CA ALA A 110 -0.12 -33.34 -9.99
C ALA A 110 -0.24 -31.81 -10.10
N LEU A 111 0.84 -31.08 -9.80
CA LEU A 111 0.88 -29.61 -9.91
C LEU A 111 1.06 -29.09 -11.34
N ILE A 112 1.78 -29.82 -12.22
CA ILE A 112 2.06 -29.36 -13.58
C ILE A 112 0.78 -28.98 -14.36
N PRO A 113 -0.31 -29.76 -14.36
CA PRO A 113 -1.54 -29.39 -15.09
C PRO A 113 -2.20 -28.12 -14.58
N THR A 114 -1.98 -27.70 -13.31
CA THR A 114 -2.54 -26.44 -12.78
C THR A 114 -1.91 -25.21 -13.41
N LEU A 115 -0.77 -25.34 -14.12
CA LEU A 115 -0.20 -24.23 -14.92
C LEU A 115 -1.14 -23.77 -16.04
N ILE A 116 -2.13 -24.59 -16.43
CA ILE A 116 -3.19 -24.17 -17.35
C ILE A 116 -4.00 -23.02 -16.74
N TYR A 117 -4.23 -23.03 -15.43
CA TYR A 117 -4.91 -21.93 -14.74
C TYR A 117 -4.14 -20.62 -14.87
N TYR A 118 -2.81 -20.69 -14.68
CA TYR A 118 -1.93 -19.53 -14.88
C TYR A 118 -2.01 -18.99 -16.30
N LEU A 119 -1.96 -19.85 -17.33
CA LEU A 119 -2.07 -19.44 -18.73
C LEU A 119 -3.43 -18.82 -19.02
N THR A 120 -4.51 -19.38 -18.47
CA THR A 120 -5.86 -18.85 -18.64
C THR A 120 -6.03 -17.49 -17.98
N VAL A 121 -5.57 -17.32 -16.73
CA VAL A 121 -5.63 -16.04 -16.02
C VAL A 121 -4.81 -14.99 -16.75
N SER A 122 -3.60 -15.33 -17.21
CA SER A 122 -2.76 -14.42 -17.99
C SER A 122 -3.43 -13.97 -19.31
N HIS A 123 -4.17 -14.86 -19.97
CA HIS A 123 -4.92 -14.52 -21.19
C HIS A 123 -6.15 -13.64 -20.92
N LEU A 124 -6.81 -13.86 -19.78
CA LEU A 124 -8.01 -13.12 -19.35
C LEU A 124 -7.69 -11.81 -18.65
N ALA A 125 -6.45 -11.55 -18.29
CA ALA A 125 -6.02 -10.29 -17.64
C ALA A 125 -6.22 -9.08 -18.56
N MET A 126 -6.43 -7.90 -17.97
CA MET A 126 -6.58 -6.63 -18.69
C MET A 126 -5.46 -5.65 -18.27
N PRO A 127 -4.56 -5.26 -19.22
CA PRO A 127 -4.33 -5.85 -20.54
C PRO A 127 -3.84 -7.32 -20.45
N ALA A 128 -3.95 -8.06 -21.56
CA ALA A 128 -3.52 -9.45 -21.59
C ALA A 128 -2.05 -9.60 -21.17
N GLY A 129 -1.76 -10.57 -20.31
CA GLY A 129 -0.44 -10.75 -19.70
C GLY A 129 -0.19 -9.95 -18.42
N ASN A 130 -1.11 -9.08 -17.99
CA ASN A 130 -0.97 -8.30 -16.76
C ASN A 130 -1.28 -9.17 -15.52
N VAL A 131 -0.35 -10.05 -15.19
CA VAL A 131 -0.39 -10.89 -13.98
C VAL A 131 0.91 -10.74 -13.19
N ASP A 132 0.89 -11.05 -11.92
CA ASP A 132 2.10 -11.08 -11.09
C ASP A 132 2.85 -12.40 -11.32
N HIS A 133 3.70 -12.43 -12.34
CA HIS A 133 4.48 -13.61 -12.67
C HIS A 133 5.37 -14.07 -11.52
N GLY A 134 6.07 -13.15 -10.88
CA GLY A 134 6.99 -13.47 -9.79
C GLY A 134 6.27 -13.96 -8.53
N GLY A 135 5.18 -13.29 -8.15
CA GLY A 135 4.33 -13.71 -7.05
C GLY A 135 3.77 -15.11 -7.23
N ILE A 136 3.22 -15.42 -8.43
CA ILE A 136 2.67 -16.75 -8.75
C ILE A 136 3.75 -17.84 -8.67
N TRP A 137 4.93 -17.62 -9.26
CA TRP A 137 6.01 -18.61 -9.20
C TRP A 137 6.55 -18.80 -7.77
N GLY A 138 6.66 -17.72 -6.98
CA GLY A 138 7.00 -17.81 -5.56
C GLY A 138 6.00 -18.67 -4.78
N SER A 139 4.71 -18.49 -5.04
CA SER A 139 3.64 -19.28 -4.43
C SER A 139 3.70 -20.77 -4.81
N TYR A 140 4.02 -21.09 -6.07
CA TYR A 140 4.27 -22.48 -6.49
C TYR A 140 5.48 -23.09 -5.77
N ILE A 141 6.54 -22.32 -5.54
CA ILE A 141 7.71 -22.77 -4.77
C ILE A 141 7.29 -23.08 -3.31
N GLY A 142 6.51 -22.21 -2.69
CA GLY A 142 5.96 -22.45 -1.35
C GLY A 142 5.11 -23.72 -1.28
N LEU A 143 4.22 -23.91 -2.24
CA LEU A 143 3.37 -25.10 -2.32
C LEU A 143 4.20 -26.36 -2.53
N PHE A 144 5.29 -26.29 -3.28
CA PHE A 144 6.24 -27.38 -3.45
C PHE A 144 6.89 -27.78 -2.13
N PHE A 145 7.42 -26.82 -1.33
CA PHE A 145 8.06 -27.14 -0.06
C PHE A 145 7.06 -27.70 0.97
N LEU A 146 5.86 -27.14 1.04
CA LEU A 146 4.78 -27.67 1.88
C LEU A 146 4.44 -29.12 1.50
N SER A 147 4.25 -29.38 0.21
CA SER A 147 3.94 -30.73 -0.27
C SER A 147 5.08 -31.73 -0.03
N ALA A 148 6.32 -31.29 -0.19
CA ALA A 148 7.51 -32.10 0.11
C ALA A 148 7.60 -32.46 1.61
N ALA A 149 7.23 -31.54 2.51
CA ALA A 149 7.11 -31.81 3.93
C ALA A 149 6.00 -32.82 4.21
N PHE A 150 4.81 -32.67 3.62
CA PHE A 150 3.73 -33.65 3.76
C PHE A 150 4.14 -35.04 3.24
N VAL A 151 4.88 -35.12 2.14
CA VAL A 151 5.42 -36.40 1.62
C VAL A 151 6.34 -37.04 2.64
N SER A 152 7.24 -36.28 3.29
CA SER A 152 8.15 -36.83 4.30
C SER A 152 7.40 -37.42 5.51
N ILE A 153 6.33 -36.72 5.95
CA ILE A 153 5.43 -37.21 7.03
C ILE A 153 4.71 -38.48 6.60
N GLY A 154 4.15 -38.50 5.38
CA GLY A 154 3.43 -39.65 4.86
C GLY A 154 4.33 -40.88 4.70
N VAL A 155 5.56 -40.71 4.24
CA VAL A 155 6.57 -41.78 4.14
C VAL A 155 6.89 -42.33 5.54
N PHE A 156 7.03 -41.46 6.54
CA PHE A 156 7.22 -41.87 7.93
C PHE A 156 6.04 -42.68 8.45
N CYS A 157 4.79 -42.19 8.31
CA CYS A 157 3.59 -42.87 8.77
C CYS A 157 3.47 -44.26 8.10
N SER A 158 3.74 -44.34 6.79
CA SER A 158 3.77 -45.62 6.08
C SER A 158 4.85 -46.58 6.58
N SER A 159 5.97 -46.05 7.13
CA SER A 159 7.06 -46.87 7.69
C SER A 159 6.76 -47.48 9.06
N VAL A 160 5.84 -46.90 9.82
CA VAL A 160 5.54 -47.33 11.20
C VAL A 160 4.51 -48.45 11.22
N THR A 161 3.58 -48.52 10.27
CA THR A 161 2.46 -49.47 10.28
C THR A 161 2.53 -50.47 9.12
N ASN A 162 1.85 -51.61 9.27
CA ASN A 162 1.67 -52.60 8.22
C ASN A 162 0.34 -52.45 7.48
N ASN A 163 -0.53 -51.60 7.95
CA ASN A 163 -1.86 -51.35 7.40
C ASN A 163 -1.87 -50.03 6.63
N GLN A 164 -2.22 -50.07 5.33
CA GLN A 164 -2.28 -48.87 4.46
C GLN A 164 -3.31 -47.84 4.94
N ILE A 165 -4.48 -48.31 5.41
CA ILE A 165 -5.54 -47.42 5.90
C ILE A 165 -5.10 -46.71 7.17
N LEU A 166 -4.44 -47.41 8.10
CA LEU A 166 -3.90 -46.82 9.32
C LEU A 166 -2.78 -45.83 8.99
N ALA A 167 -1.91 -46.14 8.01
CA ALA A 167 -0.89 -45.21 7.51
C ALA A 167 -1.50 -43.95 6.94
N PHE A 168 -2.58 -44.05 6.16
CA PHE A 168 -3.33 -42.91 5.61
C PHE A 168 -3.90 -42.02 6.71
N ILE A 169 -4.67 -42.61 7.65
CA ILE A 169 -5.31 -41.88 8.76
C ILE A 169 -4.26 -41.17 9.62
N LEU A 170 -3.20 -41.86 9.99
CA LEU A 170 -2.11 -41.29 10.79
C LEU A 170 -1.41 -40.15 10.05
N SER A 171 -1.20 -40.28 8.74
CA SER A 171 -0.59 -39.26 7.93
C SER A 171 -1.50 -38.01 7.79
N VAL A 172 -2.81 -38.19 7.52
CA VAL A 172 -3.78 -37.08 7.46
C VAL A 172 -3.80 -36.31 8.78
N PHE A 173 -3.89 -37.07 9.91
CA PHE A 173 -3.93 -36.43 11.23
C PHE A 173 -2.64 -35.66 11.53
N LEU A 174 -1.47 -36.27 11.28
CA LEU A 174 -0.18 -35.64 11.60
C LEU A 174 0.12 -34.44 10.68
N CYS A 175 -0.17 -34.55 9.38
CA CYS A 175 -0.08 -33.41 8.44
C CYS A 175 -1.05 -32.29 8.84
N GLY A 176 -2.30 -32.61 9.16
CA GLY A 176 -3.30 -31.65 9.59
C GLY A 176 -2.92 -30.95 10.90
N PHE A 177 -2.46 -31.71 11.89
CA PHE A 177 -2.01 -31.14 13.17
C PHE A 177 -0.81 -30.20 12.99
N LEU A 178 0.20 -30.60 12.23
CA LEU A 178 1.37 -29.76 11.99
C LEU A 178 1.08 -28.57 11.08
N TYR A 179 0.05 -28.66 10.24
CA TYR A 179 -0.35 -27.57 9.35
C TYR A 179 -1.14 -26.50 10.11
N ILE A 180 -2.28 -26.87 10.74
CA ILE A 180 -3.21 -25.91 11.34
C ILE A 180 -3.36 -26.05 12.87
N GLY A 181 -2.90 -27.16 13.49
CA GLY A 181 -3.13 -27.41 14.91
C GLY A 181 -2.51 -26.34 15.81
N PHE A 182 -1.33 -25.83 15.47
CA PHE A 182 -0.68 -24.77 16.22
C PHE A 182 -1.39 -23.41 16.05
N GLU A 183 -2.04 -23.16 14.92
CA GLU A 183 -2.86 -21.96 14.71
C GLU A 183 -4.13 -21.99 15.57
N PHE A 184 -4.76 -23.18 15.70
CA PHE A 184 -5.87 -23.35 16.63
C PHE A 184 -5.46 -23.13 18.09
N ILE A 185 -4.29 -23.64 18.51
CA ILE A 185 -3.79 -23.40 19.87
C ILE A 185 -3.51 -21.90 20.09
N TYR A 186 -2.93 -21.24 19.12
CA TYR A 186 -2.70 -19.78 19.14
C TYR A 186 -4.02 -19.02 19.29
N SER A 187 -5.05 -19.38 18.55
CA SER A 187 -6.35 -18.68 18.55
C SER A 187 -7.09 -18.76 19.91
N LEU A 188 -6.72 -19.71 20.77
CA LEU A 188 -7.28 -19.80 22.12
C LEU A 188 -6.69 -18.79 23.10
N SER A 189 -5.57 -18.12 22.73
CA SER A 189 -4.90 -17.07 23.51
C SER A 189 -4.60 -17.44 24.98
N LEU A 190 -4.20 -18.72 25.22
CA LEU A 190 -4.09 -19.28 26.56
C LEU A 190 -2.75 -18.94 27.25
N PHE A 191 -1.69 -18.66 26.48
CA PHE A 191 -0.31 -18.58 26.99
C PHE A 191 0.31 -17.18 26.88
N GLY A 192 -0.46 -16.17 26.43
CA GLY A 192 -0.03 -14.79 26.32
C GLY A 192 1.17 -14.62 25.40
N LYS A 193 2.32 -14.13 25.90
CA LYS A 193 3.49 -13.85 25.05
C LYS A 193 4.08 -15.07 24.35
N ILE A 194 3.75 -16.29 24.79
CA ILE A 194 4.23 -17.55 24.19
C ILE A 194 3.37 -17.96 22.98
N ASP A 195 2.16 -17.41 22.85
CA ASP A 195 1.21 -17.80 21.79
C ASP A 195 1.81 -17.57 20.39
N LEU A 196 2.51 -16.47 20.18
CA LEU A 196 3.19 -16.19 18.90
C LEU A 196 4.28 -17.23 18.57
N PHE A 197 5.02 -17.69 19.57
CA PHE A 197 6.02 -18.76 19.37
C PHE A 197 5.34 -20.08 19.00
N ILE A 198 4.18 -20.40 19.62
CA ILE A 198 3.39 -21.58 19.29
C ILE A 198 2.89 -21.51 17.85
N GLN A 199 2.39 -20.38 17.39
CA GLN A 199 1.97 -20.17 16.01
C GLN A 199 3.11 -20.45 15.01
N GLN A 200 4.33 -19.98 15.32
CA GLN A 200 5.51 -20.20 14.48
C GLN A 200 5.99 -21.65 14.42
N LEU A 201 5.49 -22.57 15.26
CA LEU A 201 5.75 -24.00 15.13
C LEU A 201 4.89 -24.65 14.04
N GLY A 202 3.82 -23.99 13.59
CA GLY A 202 2.91 -24.49 12.56
C GLY A 202 3.40 -24.25 11.14
N MET A 203 3.17 -25.20 10.23
CA MET A 203 3.52 -25.06 8.81
C MET A 203 2.71 -23.97 8.13
N ALA A 204 1.49 -23.67 8.58
CA ALA A 204 0.63 -22.65 8.00
C ALA A 204 1.24 -21.25 8.12
N ALA A 205 1.87 -20.92 9.25
CA ALA A 205 2.54 -19.64 9.48
C ALA A 205 3.65 -19.38 8.44
N HIS A 206 4.49 -20.38 8.19
CA HIS A 206 5.58 -20.30 7.22
C HIS A 206 5.12 -20.37 5.77
N TYR A 207 4.07 -21.16 5.49
CA TYR A 207 3.48 -21.23 4.16
C TYR A 207 2.75 -19.94 3.76
N SER A 208 2.12 -19.24 4.68
CA SER A 208 1.37 -18.00 4.42
C SER A 208 2.22 -16.93 3.77
N SER A 209 3.48 -16.77 4.18
CA SER A 209 4.44 -15.87 3.54
C SER A 209 4.77 -16.31 2.11
N MET A 210 5.12 -17.60 1.95
CA MET A 210 5.50 -18.14 0.63
C MET A 210 4.34 -18.17 -0.37
N SER A 211 3.11 -18.39 0.09
CA SER A 211 1.91 -18.40 -0.75
C SER A 211 1.57 -17.05 -1.38
N ARG A 212 2.22 -15.98 -0.93
CA ARG A 212 2.11 -14.61 -1.46
C ARG A 212 3.24 -14.23 -2.41
N GLY A 213 4.18 -15.15 -2.63
CA GLY A 213 5.34 -14.91 -3.49
C GLY A 213 6.56 -14.35 -2.75
N VAL A 214 6.55 -14.36 -1.42
CA VAL A 214 7.67 -13.94 -0.59
C VAL A 214 8.40 -15.17 -0.07
N ILE A 215 9.67 -15.31 -0.39
CA ILE A 215 10.50 -16.42 0.08
C ILE A 215 11.46 -15.90 1.14
N ASP A 216 11.22 -16.30 2.37
CA ASP A 216 12.11 -16.07 3.49
C ASP A 216 13.02 -17.28 3.72
N THR A 217 14.31 -17.05 3.92
CA THR A 217 15.25 -18.14 4.21
C THR A 217 14.91 -18.88 5.51
N ARG A 218 14.21 -18.25 6.46
CA ARG A 218 13.68 -18.89 7.67
C ARG A 218 12.67 -19.96 7.32
N ASP A 219 11.74 -19.65 6.43
CA ASP A 219 10.66 -20.56 6.02
C ASP A 219 11.22 -21.76 5.26
N LEU A 220 12.21 -21.51 4.37
CA LEU A 220 12.92 -22.58 3.69
C LEU A 220 13.63 -23.52 4.67
N LEU A 221 14.36 -22.96 5.65
CA LEU A 221 15.05 -23.75 6.68
C LEU A 221 14.07 -24.55 7.52
N TYR A 222 12.92 -23.97 7.87
CA TYR A 222 11.86 -24.66 8.59
C TYR A 222 11.32 -25.88 7.83
N PHE A 223 10.94 -25.73 6.55
CA PHE A 223 10.47 -26.84 5.73
C PHE A 223 11.54 -27.91 5.53
N LEU A 224 12.79 -27.52 5.27
CA LEU A 224 13.92 -28.46 5.18
C LEU A 224 14.17 -29.20 6.50
N ALA A 225 14.00 -28.52 7.63
CA ALA A 225 14.12 -29.11 8.96
C ALA A 225 13.04 -30.18 9.21
N ILE A 226 11.78 -29.90 8.89
CA ILE A 226 10.67 -30.85 8.96
C ILE A 226 10.93 -32.08 8.07
N ILE A 227 11.33 -31.83 6.81
CA ILE A 227 11.67 -32.91 5.88
C ILE A 227 12.79 -33.78 6.45
N ALA A 228 13.89 -33.18 6.91
CA ALA A 228 15.01 -33.90 7.49
C ALA A 228 14.61 -34.70 8.74
N LEU A 229 13.81 -34.12 9.62
CA LEU A 229 13.30 -34.77 10.82
C LEU A 229 12.52 -36.04 10.47
N PHE A 230 11.53 -35.96 9.61
CA PHE A 230 10.68 -37.12 9.25
C PHE A 230 11.42 -38.17 8.42
N LEU A 231 12.38 -37.79 7.59
CA LEU A 231 13.25 -38.75 6.90
C LEU A 231 14.18 -39.49 7.88
N CYS A 232 14.75 -38.81 8.88
CA CYS A 232 15.53 -39.42 9.94
C CYS A 232 14.67 -40.37 10.80
N LEU A 233 13.45 -39.97 11.16
CA LEU A 233 12.49 -40.83 11.86
C LEU A 233 12.14 -42.08 11.03
N THR A 234 11.93 -41.92 9.72
CA THR A 234 11.71 -43.05 8.81
C THR A 234 12.88 -44.02 8.78
N LYS A 235 14.11 -43.50 8.67
CA LYS A 235 15.33 -44.33 8.71
C LYS A 235 15.43 -45.08 10.05
N SER A 236 15.19 -44.38 11.15
CA SER A 236 15.23 -45.01 12.49
C SER A 236 14.18 -46.10 12.66
N SER A 237 12.98 -45.93 12.12
CA SER A 237 11.92 -46.96 12.06
C SER A 237 12.36 -48.23 11.30
N LEU A 238 13.16 -48.06 10.25
CA LEU A 238 13.71 -49.19 9.50
C LEU A 238 14.89 -49.87 10.23
N ALA A 239 15.79 -49.09 10.80
CA ALA A 239 17.02 -49.54 11.48
C ALA A 239 16.75 -50.17 12.86
N SER A 240 15.68 -49.79 13.54
CA SER A 240 15.29 -50.34 14.86
C SER A 240 15.05 -51.87 14.80
N ARG A 241 14.88 -52.46 13.64
CA ARG A 241 14.76 -53.87 13.39
C ARG A 241 16.12 -54.59 13.28
N LYS A 242 17.21 -53.83 13.05
CA LYS A 242 18.57 -54.37 12.90
C LYS A 242 19.35 -54.44 14.26
N ASN A 243 18.65 -54.35 15.38
CA ASN A 243 19.16 -54.41 16.76
C ASN A 243 20.19 -53.33 17.19
N ASN A 244 20.25 -52.19 16.49
CA ASN A 244 21.22 -51.13 16.76
C ASN A 244 20.57 -49.86 17.39
N LYS A 245 19.64 -50.07 18.33
CA LYS A 245 18.78 -49.03 18.92
C LYS A 245 19.53 -47.86 19.56
N ARG A 246 20.66 -48.09 20.24
CA ARG A 246 21.41 -47.04 20.92
C ARG A 246 22.12 -46.07 19.96
N HIS A 247 22.62 -46.57 18.84
CA HIS A 247 23.30 -45.77 17.83
C HIS A 247 22.30 -44.88 17.08
N GLU A 248 21.14 -45.44 16.73
CA GLU A 248 20.08 -44.69 16.06
C GLU A 248 19.42 -43.62 16.94
N ALA A 249 19.24 -43.89 18.25
CA ALA A 249 18.76 -42.90 19.20
C ALA A 249 19.74 -41.71 19.32
N LYS A 250 21.05 -41.98 19.41
CA LYS A 250 22.08 -40.92 19.41
C LYS A 250 22.02 -40.11 18.10
N SER A 251 21.92 -40.74 16.96
CA SER A 251 21.82 -40.08 15.64
C SER A 251 20.58 -39.18 15.57
N LEU A 252 19.41 -39.63 16.04
CA LEU A 252 18.20 -38.84 16.10
C LEU A 252 18.32 -37.61 16.99
N ILE A 253 18.90 -37.78 18.21
CA ILE A 253 19.12 -36.68 19.14
C ILE A 253 20.06 -35.64 18.50
N THR A 254 21.17 -36.09 17.89
CA THR A 254 22.12 -35.21 17.23
C THR A 254 21.45 -34.45 16.08
N THR A 255 20.62 -35.10 15.25
CA THR A 255 19.88 -34.47 14.16
C THR A 255 18.90 -33.46 14.72
N LEU A 256 18.17 -33.77 15.80
CA LEU A 256 17.25 -32.85 16.44
C LEU A 256 17.95 -31.58 16.93
N ILE A 257 19.10 -31.76 17.59
CA ILE A 257 19.91 -30.62 18.05
C ILE A 257 20.37 -29.75 16.88
N ILE A 258 20.85 -30.36 15.79
CA ILE A 258 21.25 -29.61 14.58
C ILE A 258 20.07 -28.84 13.97
N ILE A 259 18.90 -29.46 13.89
CA ILE A 259 17.68 -28.84 13.38
C ILE A 259 17.30 -27.62 14.25
N VAL A 260 17.30 -27.80 15.58
CA VAL A 260 16.95 -26.70 16.51
C VAL A 260 17.97 -25.56 16.38
N LEU A 261 19.26 -25.86 16.38
CA LEU A 261 20.32 -24.84 16.22
C LEU A 261 20.23 -24.13 14.87
N ALA A 262 19.98 -24.87 13.80
CA ALA A 262 19.81 -24.27 12.46
C ALA A 262 18.62 -23.32 12.42
N ASN A 263 17.46 -23.69 12.99
CA ASN A 263 16.29 -22.82 13.05
C ASN A 263 16.52 -21.60 13.95
N ILE A 264 17.18 -21.78 15.13
CA ILE A 264 17.55 -20.65 15.99
C ILE A 264 18.49 -19.69 15.24
N THR A 265 19.53 -20.22 14.60
CA THR A 265 20.47 -19.38 13.83
C THR A 265 19.75 -18.68 12.66
N GLY A 266 18.88 -19.39 11.95
CA GLY A 266 18.08 -18.84 10.84
C GLY A 266 17.10 -17.76 11.29
N SER A 267 16.63 -17.76 12.54
CA SER A 267 15.77 -16.69 13.06
C SER A 267 16.50 -15.36 13.26
N TYR A 268 17.83 -15.40 13.48
CA TYR A 268 18.66 -14.20 13.65
C TYR A 268 19.30 -13.72 12.34
N VAL A 269 19.68 -14.66 11.46
CA VAL A 269 20.36 -14.36 10.20
C VAL A 269 19.48 -14.86 9.06
N TYR A 270 18.70 -13.99 8.47
CA TYR A 270 17.82 -14.33 7.37
C TYR A 270 17.83 -13.28 6.27
N THR A 271 17.49 -13.71 5.08
CA THR A 271 17.28 -12.84 3.91
C THR A 271 15.92 -13.13 3.34
N ARG A 272 15.20 -12.06 3.02
CA ARG A 272 13.86 -12.10 2.46
C ARG A 272 13.89 -11.73 0.99
N PHE A 273 13.33 -12.58 0.14
CA PHE A 273 13.22 -12.40 -1.30
C PHE A 273 11.76 -12.19 -1.67
N ASP A 274 11.41 -10.96 -1.96
CA ASP A 274 10.12 -10.63 -2.54
C ASP A 274 10.20 -10.80 -4.06
N LEU A 275 9.54 -11.82 -4.57
CA LEU A 275 9.49 -12.15 -5.98
C LEU A 275 8.38 -11.40 -6.72
N THR A 276 7.47 -10.72 -6.01
CA THR A 276 6.39 -9.97 -6.64
C THR A 276 6.93 -8.87 -7.55
N SER A 277 6.20 -8.60 -8.62
CA SER A 277 6.67 -7.68 -9.68
C SER A 277 6.89 -6.25 -9.16
N GLU A 278 6.06 -5.80 -8.21
CA GLU A 278 6.16 -4.46 -7.61
C GLU A 278 6.87 -4.43 -6.25
N LYS A 279 7.52 -5.53 -5.83
CA LYS A 279 8.09 -5.66 -4.48
C LYS A 279 7.06 -5.34 -3.38
N ARG A 280 5.84 -5.83 -3.57
CA ARG A 280 4.66 -5.49 -2.78
C ARG A 280 4.82 -5.73 -1.28
N TYR A 281 5.57 -6.75 -0.90
CA TYR A 281 5.81 -7.15 0.47
C TYR A 281 7.21 -6.78 1.00
N THR A 282 7.86 -5.81 0.36
CA THR A 282 9.11 -5.23 0.85
C THR A 282 8.81 -3.85 1.39
N LEU A 283 8.84 -3.66 2.69
CA LEU A 283 8.65 -2.35 3.30
C LEU A 283 9.74 -1.38 2.86
N SER A 284 9.38 -0.10 2.81
CA SER A 284 10.35 0.98 2.60
C SER A 284 11.38 1.00 3.74
N ASP A 285 12.55 1.55 3.48
CA ASP A 285 13.59 1.63 4.52
C ASP A 285 13.14 2.54 5.66
N THR A 286 12.41 3.60 5.36
CA THR A 286 11.77 4.47 6.36
C THR A 286 10.80 3.71 7.26
N SER A 287 9.94 2.85 6.69
CA SER A 287 9.03 2.01 7.45
C SER A 287 9.78 1.05 8.37
N LYS A 288 10.82 0.40 7.85
CA LYS A 288 11.67 -0.50 8.65
C LYS A 288 12.36 0.20 9.82
N ASP A 289 12.84 1.42 9.60
CA ASP A 289 13.53 2.18 10.64
C ASP A 289 12.55 2.62 11.73
N ILE A 290 11.34 3.06 11.38
CA ILE A 290 10.31 3.38 12.35
C ILE A 290 9.93 2.16 13.18
N LEU A 291 9.69 1.00 12.53
CA LEU A 291 9.31 -0.24 13.21
C LEU A 291 10.40 -0.80 14.13
N LYS A 292 11.69 -0.65 13.78
CA LYS A 292 12.81 -1.10 14.60
C LYS A 292 13.03 -0.23 15.84
N ASN A 293 12.67 1.05 15.75
CA ASN A 293 12.86 2.01 16.83
C ASN A 293 11.68 2.06 17.82
N LEU A 294 10.69 1.18 17.68
CA LEU A 294 9.61 1.04 18.66
C LEU A 294 10.16 0.46 19.98
N ASP A 295 9.75 1.03 21.10
CA ASP A 295 10.14 0.66 22.44
C ASP A 295 9.02 -0.06 23.23
N ASP A 296 7.76 0.04 22.78
CA ASP A 296 6.60 -0.64 23.36
C ASP A 296 5.66 -1.19 22.28
N TYR A 297 4.64 -1.93 22.72
CA TYR A 297 3.67 -2.57 21.83
C TYR A 297 2.74 -1.55 21.17
N VAL A 298 2.61 -1.65 19.85
CA VAL A 298 1.57 -1.01 19.06
C VAL A 298 0.50 -2.06 18.79
N TYR A 299 -0.71 -1.82 19.27
CA TYR A 299 -1.83 -2.73 19.13
C TYR A 299 -2.89 -2.17 18.17
N PHE A 300 -3.24 -2.97 17.14
CA PHE A 300 -4.19 -2.56 16.12
C PHE A 300 -5.50 -3.34 16.25
N ARG A 301 -6.59 -2.66 16.57
CA ARG A 301 -7.96 -3.19 16.51
C ARG A 301 -8.57 -2.84 15.15
N VAL A 302 -8.66 -3.81 14.27
CA VAL A 302 -9.13 -3.64 12.87
C VAL A 302 -10.60 -3.96 12.80
N TYR A 303 -11.45 -2.97 12.53
CA TYR A 303 -12.91 -3.12 12.47
C TYR A 303 -13.43 -3.50 11.07
N LEU A 304 -12.63 -4.19 10.31
CA LEU A 304 -12.94 -4.66 8.97
C LEU A 304 -13.08 -6.20 8.96
N GLU A 305 -14.05 -6.71 9.74
CA GLU A 305 -14.38 -8.13 9.84
C GLU A 305 -15.88 -8.33 9.63
N GLY A 306 -16.26 -9.32 8.82
CA GLY A 306 -17.65 -9.64 8.49
C GLY A 306 -17.82 -10.20 7.08
N ASP A 307 -19.06 -10.40 6.64
CA ASP A 307 -19.37 -10.86 5.28
C ASP A 307 -19.55 -9.65 4.35
N PHE A 308 -18.50 -9.31 3.66
CA PHE A 308 -18.39 -8.12 2.80
C PHE A 308 -18.32 -8.47 1.31
N PRO A 309 -18.65 -7.52 0.41
CA PRO A 309 -18.31 -7.60 -1.01
C PRO A 309 -16.82 -7.81 -1.26
N ALA A 310 -16.49 -8.39 -2.43
CA ALA A 310 -15.14 -8.80 -2.79
C ALA A 310 -14.07 -7.70 -2.59
N GLY A 311 -14.39 -6.44 -2.88
CA GLY A 311 -13.46 -5.33 -2.71
C GLY A 311 -13.07 -5.06 -1.25
N PHE A 312 -14.02 -5.11 -0.31
CA PHE A 312 -13.74 -4.98 1.12
C PHE A 312 -13.04 -6.21 1.70
N LYS A 313 -13.39 -7.43 1.23
CA LYS A 313 -12.63 -8.65 1.57
C LYS A 313 -11.17 -8.54 1.12
N LYS A 314 -10.92 -7.95 -0.06
CA LYS A 314 -9.57 -7.67 -0.53
C LYS A 314 -8.87 -6.67 0.38
N LEU A 315 -9.48 -5.53 0.70
CA LEU A 315 -8.89 -4.53 1.60
C LEU A 315 -8.56 -5.15 2.98
N ARG A 316 -9.46 -5.97 3.54
CA ARG A 316 -9.21 -6.73 4.77
C ARG A 316 -7.98 -7.62 4.66
N LYS A 317 -7.88 -8.39 3.57
CA LYS A 317 -6.75 -9.27 3.31
C LYS A 317 -5.44 -8.48 3.20
N GLU A 318 -5.42 -7.39 2.42
CA GLU A 318 -4.26 -6.51 2.26
C GLU A 318 -3.82 -5.87 3.59
N THR A 319 -4.78 -5.43 4.40
CA THR A 319 -4.51 -4.89 5.74
C THR A 319 -3.86 -5.94 6.65
N LYS A 320 -4.40 -7.17 6.66
CA LYS A 320 -3.80 -8.28 7.41
C LYS A 320 -2.37 -8.57 6.94
N GLU A 321 -2.16 -8.62 5.63
CA GLU A 321 -0.86 -8.89 5.04
C GLU A 321 0.16 -7.80 5.38
N MET A 322 -0.26 -6.53 5.40
CA MET A 322 0.60 -5.41 5.78
C MET A 322 0.98 -5.48 7.28
N LEU A 323 0.03 -5.79 8.15
CA LEU A 323 0.29 -5.95 9.58
C LEU A 323 1.18 -7.16 9.89
N ASP A 324 1.00 -8.28 9.16
CA ASP A 324 1.90 -9.43 9.21
C ASP A 324 3.33 -9.05 8.79
N GLU A 325 3.44 -8.19 7.76
CA GLU A 325 4.72 -7.66 7.31
C GLU A 325 5.38 -6.79 8.39
N PHE A 326 4.64 -5.91 9.05
CA PHE A 326 5.15 -5.11 10.16
C PHE A 326 5.63 -5.98 11.31
N ARG A 327 4.87 -7.03 11.64
CA ARG A 327 5.23 -8.02 12.67
C ARG A 327 6.53 -8.78 12.33
N ALA A 328 6.82 -8.97 11.04
CA ALA A 328 8.08 -9.60 10.61
C ALA A 328 9.32 -8.73 10.92
N TYR A 329 9.16 -7.40 10.97
CA TYR A 329 10.25 -6.45 11.27
C TYR A 329 10.29 -5.97 12.72
N SER A 330 9.18 -6.03 13.46
CA SER A 330 9.12 -5.60 14.86
C SER A 330 8.29 -6.57 15.71
N LYS A 331 8.87 -7.01 16.83
CA LYS A 331 8.17 -7.82 17.84
C LYS A 331 7.10 -7.04 18.62
N PHE A 332 7.07 -5.75 18.47
CA PHE A 332 6.16 -4.86 19.18
C PHE A 332 4.86 -4.58 18.42
N ILE A 333 4.61 -5.26 17.31
CA ILE A 333 3.37 -5.14 16.54
C ILE A 333 2.44 -6.29 16.89
N ASP A 334 1.21 -5.97 17.30
CA ASP A 334 0.15 -6.95 17.48
C ASP A 334 -1.18 -6.41 16.97
N TYR A 335 -2.09 -7.29 16.56
CA TYR A 335 -3.35 -6.88 15.98
C TYR A 335 -4.47 -7.92 16.16
N GLU A 336 -5.70 -7.47 16.15
CA GLU A 336 -6.89 -8.30 16.06
C GLU A 336 -7.90 -7.73 15.06
N PHE A 337 -8.71 -8.61 14.47
CA PHE A 337 -9.84 -8.23 13.62
C PHE A 337 -11.13 -8.39 14.41
N ILE A 338 -11.94 -7.34 14.44
CA ILE A 338 -13.16 -7.26 15.23
C ILE A 338 -14.34 -7.01 14.29
N ASN A 339 -15.38 -7.82 14.40
CA ASN A 339 -16.65 -7.57 13.72
C ASN A 339 -17.53 -6.65 14.59
N PRO A 340 -17.69 -5.37 14.23
CA PRO A 340 -18.49 -4.45 15.04
C PRO A 340 -20.00 -4.76 15.00
N SER A 341 -20.43 -5.65 14.11
CA SER A 341 -21.82 -6.05 13.94
C SER A 341 -22.14 -7.44 14.52
N GLU A 342 -21.20 -8.06 15.26
CA GLU A 342 -21.32 -9.45 15.73
C GLU A 342 -22.43 -9.63 16.79
N SER A 343 -22.60 -8.64 17.66
CA SER A 343 -23.64 -8.73 18.70
C SER A 343 -25.05 -8.81 18.10
N ASN A 344 -25.87 -9.72 18.63
CA ASN A 344 -27.29 -9.81 18.27
C ASN A 344 -28.13 -8.71 18.91
N ASP A 345 -27.62 -8.02 19.94
CA ASP A 345 -28.31 -6.89 20.57
C ASP A 345 -28.10 -5.60 19.77
N GLN A 346 -29.22 -5.01 19.35
CA GLN A 346 -29.22 -3.77 18.60
C GLN A 346 -28.68 -2.57 19.40
N ALA A 347 -28.92 -2.54 20.71
CA ALA A 347 -28.47 -1.45 21.57
C ALA A 347 -26.95 -1.50 21.73
N GLU A 348 -26.38 -2.67 21.93
CA GLU A 348 -24.92 -2.88 22.03
C GLU A 348 -24.20 -2.55 20.72
N ARG A 349 -24.75 -2.97 19.56
CA ARG A 349 -24.21 -2.57 18.25
C ARG A 349 -24.20 -1.06 18.07
N GLN A 350 -25.29 -0.37 18.44
CA GLN A 350 -25.36 1.09 18.31
C GLN A 350 -24.37 1.80 19.22
N GLU A 351 -24.11 1.27 20.41
CA GLU A 351 -23.11 1.82 21.31
C GLU A 351 -21.70 1.63 20.73
N THR A 352 -21.38 0.45 20.20
CA THR A 352 -20.12 0.19 19.49
C THR A 352 -19.93 1.16 18.31
N TYR A 353 -20.95 1.38 17.49
CA TYR A 353 -20.87 2.33 16.37
C TYR A 353 -20.64 3.77 16.82
N LYS A 354 -21.23 4.19 17.95
CA LYS A 354 -20.97 5.52 18.53
C LYS A 354 -19.53 5.65 19.00
N ILE A 355 -18.98 4.62 19.62
CA ILE A 355 -17.58 4.60 20.06
C ILE A 355 -16.66 4.74 18.84
N LEU A 356 -16.86 3.94 17.81
CA LEU A 356 -16.06 3.99 16.58
C LEU A 356 -16.12 5.37 15.92
N TRP A 357 -17.29 5.96 15.83
CA TRP A 357 -17.45 7.30 15.26
C TRP A 357 -16.77 8.38 16.10
N ARG A 358 -16.84 8.29 17.44
CA ARG A 358 -16.12 9.21 18.36
C ARG A 358 -14.61 9.06 18.26
N SER A 359 -14.13 7.86 17.94
CA SER A 359 -12.71 7.61 17.67
C SER A 359 -12.25 8.09 16.30
N GLY A 360 -13.12 8.76 15.53
CA GLY A 360 -12.78 9.34 14.21
C GLY A 360 -12.89 8.38 13.05
N LEU A 361 -13.50 7.21 13.23
CA LEU A 361 -13.74 6.27 12.13
C LEU A 361 -15.05 6.58 11.41
N ASN A 362 -15.02 6.42 10.09
CA ASN A 362 -16.19 6.57 9.23
C ASN A 362 -16.77 5.20 8.86
N TYR A 363 -18.08 5.15 8.63
CA TYR A 363 -18.73 3.95 8.13
C TYR A 363 -19.12 4.13 6.67
N TYR A 364 -19.18 3.01 5.96
CA TYR A 364 -19.66 2.91 4.59
C TYR A 364 -20.89 2.01 4.55
N THR A 365 -21.90 2.41 3.78
CA THR A 365 -23.13 1.63 3.65
C THR A 365 -23.20 1.01 2.27
N GLU A 366 -23.30 -0.31 2.21
CA GLU A 366 -23.37 -1.09 0.98
C GLU A 366 -24.69 -1.83 0.87
N THR A 367 -25.28 -1.86 -0.33
CA THR A 367 -26.47 -2.66 -0.61
C THR A 367 -26.06 -3.97 -1.25
N VAL A 368 -26.27 -5.07 -0.53
CA VAL A 368 -25.90 -6.41 -0.98
C VAL A 368 -27.16 -7.21 -1.31
N GLN A 369 -27.14 -7.93 -2.43
CA GLN A 369 -28.19 -8.86 -2.78
C GLN A 369 -27.99 -10.17 -2.03
N THR A 370 -28.90 -10.47 -1.10
CA THR A 370 -28.92 -11.73 -0.36
C THR A 370 -30.00 -12.67 -0.93
N ASN A 371 -29.95 -13.94 -0.51
CA ASN A 371 -30.97 -14.93 -0.92
C ASN A 371 -32.42 -14.51 -0.55
N ASN A 372 -32.57 -13.57 0.40
CA ASN A 372 -33.88 -13.12 0.93
C ASN A 372 -34.25 -11.69 0.42
N GLY A 373 -33.48 -11.10 -0.48
CA GLY A 373 -33.72 -9.76 -1.01
C GLY A 373 -32.50 -8.83 -0.91
N MET A 374 -32.71 -7.52 -1.11
CA MET A 374 -31.67 -6.52 -0.90
C MET A 374 -31.52 -6.23 0.60
N SER A 375 -30.30 -6.32 1.11
CA SER A 375 -29.93 -5.97 2.49
C SER A 375 -28.88 -4.87 2.48
N GLN A 376 -29.03 -3.90 3.36
CA GLN A 376 -28.07 -2.84 3.54
C GLN A 376 -27.14 -3.21 4.71
N ILE A 377 -25.84 -3.29 4.42
CA ILE A 377 -24.83 -3.59 5.43
C ILE A 377 -24.00 -2.34 5.72
N MET A 378 -23.65 -2.17 6.99
CA MET A 378 -22.79 -1.10 7.45
C MET A 378 -21.40 -1.66 7.67
N ILE A 379 -20.41 -1.08 6.99
CA ILE A 379 -19.00 -1.51 7.02
C ILE A 379 -18.19 -0.41 7.69
N TRP A 380 -17.30 -0.77 8.59
CA TRP A 380 -16.38 0.14 9.29
C TRP A 380 -14.94 -0.13 8.86
N PRO A 381 -14.50 0.42 7.73
CA PRO A 381 -13.15 0.18 7.23
C PRO A 381 -12.13 1.05 7.97
N GLY A 382 -11.89 0.74 9.24
CA GLY A 382 -11.06 1.52 10.11
C GLY A 382 -10.32 0.71 11.17
N ILE A 383 -9.31 1.33 11.76
CA ILE A 383 -8.46 0.76 12.80
C ILE A 383 -8.42 1.72 13.99
N ILE A 384 -8.54 1.23 15.20
CA ILE A 384 -8.12 1.95 16.40
C ILE A 384 -6.76 1.39 16.81
N MET A 385 -5.75 2.25 16.74
CA MET A 385 -4.38 1.92 17.12
C MET A 385 -4.10 2.46 18.51
N SER A 386 -3.51 1.64 19.38
CA SER A 386 -3.10 2.00 20.74
C SER A 386 -1.59 1.89 20.89
N TYR A 387 -0.96 2.87 21.51
CA TYR A 387 0.46 2.89 21.82
C TYR A 387 0.69 3.64 23.14
N HIS A 388 1.29 3.01 24.13
CA HIS A 388 1.27 3.48 25.53
C HIS A 388 -0.18 3.76 25.98
N GLU A 389 -0.45 4.94 26.48
CA GLU A 389 -1.80 5.39 26.91
C GLU A 389 -2.58 6.14 25.82
N ASN A 390 -2.02 6.29 24.62
CA ASN A 390 -2.64 7.04 23.53
C ASN A 390 -3.38 6.10 22.57
N GLU A 391 -4.53 6.55 22.09
CA GLU A 391 -5.30 5.89 21.04
C GLU A 391 -5.52 6.81 19.84
N MET A 392 -5.48 6.25 18.64
CA MET A 392 -5.71 6.95 17.39
C MET A 392 -6.58 6.13 16.44
N GLY A 393 -7.64 6.74 15.89
CA GLY A 393 -8.44 6.16 14.82
C GLY A 393 -7.79 6.40 13.45
N ILE A 394 -7.73 5.37 12.63
CA ILE A 394 -7.20 5.39 11.26
C ILE A 394 -8.31 4.94 10.33
N ASP A 395 -8.76 5.81 9.43
CA ASP A 395 -9.66 5.44 8.35
C ASP A 395 -8.86 4.78 7.22
N LEU A 396 -9.23 3.56 6.87
CA LEU A 396 -8.55 2.80 5.83
C LEU A 396 -8.92 3.28 4.42
N LEU A 397 -10.12 3.85 4.23
CA LEU A 397 -10.53 4.31 2.92
C LEU A 397 -9.73 5.56 2.48
N SER A 398 -9.25 5.53 1.24
CA SER A 398 -8.61 6.64 0.54
C SER A 398 -9.43 6.93 -0.71
N GLY A 399 -10.27 7.94 -0.67
CA GLY A 399 -11.08 8.31 -1.82
C GLY A 399 -11.76 9.65 -1.64
N GLU A 400 -12.05 10.29 -2.74
CA GLU A 400 -12.76 11.55 -2.82
C GLU A 400 -14.20 11.36 -3.29
N SER A 401 -15.06 12.31 -2.98
CA SER A 401 -16.45 12.31 -3.46
C SER A 401 -16.53 12.26 -4.98
N GLY A 402 -17.23 11.26 -5.53
CA GLY A 402 -17.42 11.09 -6.97
C GLY A 402 -16.55 10.01 -7.62
N GLN A 403 -15.59 9.43 -6.91
CA GLN A 403 -14.83 8.28 -7.40
C GLN A 403 -15.66 6.98 -7.32
N SER A 404 -15.37 6.03 -8.22
CA SER A 404 -15.99 4.71 -8.14
C SER A 404 -15.52 3.97 -6.89
N GLN A 405 -16.39 3.16 -6.29
CA GLN A 405 -16.05 2.33 -5.13
C GLN A 405 -14.81 1.47 -5.36
N GLU A 406 -14.66 0.93 -6.55
CA GLU A 406 -13.51 0.12 -6.92
C GLU A 406 -12.21 0.93 -6.90
N THR A 407 -12.24 2.16 -7.38
CA THR A 407 -11.10 3.10 -7.33
C THR A 407 -10.74 3.43 -5.90
N VAL A 408 -11.73 3.76 -5.05
CA VAL A 408 -11.52 4.05 -3.63
C VAL A 408 -10.86 2.90 -2.90
N LEU A 409 -11.37 1.67 -3.05
CA LEU A 409 -10.82 0.48 -2.40
C LEU A 409 -9.41 0.15 -2.88
N ASN A 410 -9.15 0.39 -4.16
CA ASN A 410 -7.85 0.16 -4.75
C ASN A 410 -6.80 1.17 -4.27
N ASN A 411 -7.15 2.45 -4.22
CA ASN A 411 -6.30 3.50 -3.65
C ASN A 411 -6.05 3.23 -2.16
N SER A 412 -7.08 2.79 -1.43
CA SER A 412 -6.98 2.42 -0.02
C SER A 412 -5.97 1.31 0.22
N ALA A 413 -5.95 0.28 -0.61
CA ALA A 413 -4.99 -0.81 -0.53
C ALA A 413 -3.55 -0.34 -0.83
N GLN A 414 -3.38 0.61 -1.75
CA GLN A 414 -2.07 1.18 -2.08
C GLN A 414 -1.50 2.05 -0.94
N ASP A 415 -2.36 2.79 -0.27
CA ASP A 415 -1.98 3.73 0.79
C ASP A 415 -1.75 3.07 2.16
N LEU A 416 -1.99 1.75 2.32
CA LEU A 416 -1.95 1.08 3.62
C LEU A 416 -0.62 1.25 4.34
N GLU A 417 0.52 1.00 3.68
CA GLU A 417 1.85 1.15 4.29
C GLU A 417 2.03 2.58 4.82
N TYR A 418 1.72 3.57 3.98
CA TYR A 418 1.84 4.98 4.34
C TYR A 418 0.94 5.36 5.52
N LYS A 419 -0.35 4.98 5.47
CA LYS A 419 -1.32 5.31 6.54
C LYS A 419 -0.91 4.73 7.88
N LEU A 420 -0.55 3.44 7.89
CA LEU A 420 -0.20 2.75 9.12
C LEU A 420 1.13 3.24 9.71
N ILE A 421 2.16 3.43 8.88
CA ILE A 421 3.46 3.93 9.32
C ILE A 421 3.39 5.39 9.74
N SER A 422 2.63 6.23 9.02
CA SER A 422 2.40 7.62 9.42
C SER A 422 1.71 7.67 10.79
N ALA A 423 0.67 6.85 11.01
CA ALA A 423 -0.02 6.78 12.27
C ALA A 423 0.89 6.32 13.43
N ILE A 424 1.72 5.29 13.22
CA ILE A 424 2.72 4.86 14.20
C ILE A 424 3.67 6.01 14.55
N LYS A 425 4.18 6.71 13.55
CA LYS A 425 5.07 7.86 13.75
C LYS A 425 4.36 8.99 14.50
N ASP A 426 3.12 9.31 14.10
CA ASP A 426 2.35 10.40 14.70
C ASP A 426 2.04 10.13 16.17
N ILE A 427 1.66 8.90 16.55
CA ILE A 427 1.37 8.53 17.95
C ILE A 427 2.64 8.40 18.80
N SER A 428 3.77 8.03 18.20
CA SER A 428 5.06 7.90 18.90
C SER A 428 5.80 9.23 19.06
N THR A 429 5.38 10.29 18.35
CA THR A 429 6.02 11.60 18.41
C THR A 429 5.46 12.44 19.57
N VAL A 430 6.25 12.62 20.63
CA VAL A 430 5.85 13.40 21.81
C VAL A 430 5.74 14.90 21.50
N ASN A 431 6.68 15.45 20.69
CA ASN A 431 6.73 16.86 20.35
C ASN A 431 6.26 17.09 18.90
N ARG A 432 5.00 17.53 18.74
CA ARG A 432 4.46 17.89 17.43
C ARG A 432 5.12 19.17 16.92
N LYS A 433 5.55 19.17 15.67
CA LYS A 433 6.08 20.34 14.98
C LYS A 433 5.02 21.43 14.86
N THR A 434 5.44 22.69 14.88
CA THR A 434 4.55 23.84 14.85
C THR A 434 4.65 24.56 13.52
N ILE A 435 3.50 24.79 12.88
CA ILE A 435 3.34 25.55 11.64
C ILE A 435 2.63 26.85 11.96
N ALA A 436 3.08 27.96 11.39
CA ALA A 436 2.37 29.23 11.52
C ALA A 436 1.90 29.75 10.15
N PHE A 437 0.64 30.17 10.07
CA PHE A 437 0.17 31.06 9.02
C PHE A 437 0.57 32.49 9.39
N VAL A 438 1.17 33.19 8.44
CA VAL A 438 1.62 34.56 8.65
C VAL A 438 0.49 35.52 8.28
N ASP A 439 0.35 36.56 9.08
CA ASP A 439 -0.62 37.65 8.91
C ASP A 439 0.09 39.03 8.91
N GLY A 440 -0.59 40.05 8.39
CA GLY A 440 -0.13 41.43 8.44
C GLY A 440 0.08 42.07 7.07
N HIS A 441 -0.05 41.29 6.00
CA HIS A 441 0.12 41.76 4.61
C HIS A 441 -1.10 41.43 3.72
N GLY A 442 -2.30 41.34 4.32
CA GLY A 442 -3.56 41.03 3.61
C GLY A 442 -3.70 39.57 3.17
N GLU A 443 -3.15 38.63 3.94
CA GLU A 443 -3.24 37.21 3.71
C GLU A 443 -4.66 36.69 3.91
N LEU A 444 -4.91 35.46 3.45
CA LEU A 444 -6.20 34.78 3.56
C LEU A 444 -6.67 34.63 5.01
N ALA A 445 -7.96 34.88 5.23
CA ALA A 445 -8.60 34.78 6.55
C ALA A 445 -8.77 33.31 7.02
N ASP A 446 -9.06 33.13 8.32
CA ASP A 446 -9.22 31.80 8.95
C ASP A 446 -10.23 30.90 8.22
N LEU A 447 -11.36 31.44 7.77
CA LEU A 447 -12.39 30.67 7.08
C LEU A 447 -11.95 30.21 5.69
N GLU A 448 -11.06 30.95 5.04
CA GLU A 448 -10.58 30.67 3.70
C GLU A 448 -9.50 29.58 3.66
N VAL A 449 -8.81 29.35 4.78
CA VAL A 449 -7.81 28.28 4.96
C VAL A 449 -8.25 27.24 5.98
N TYR A 450 -9.53 27.26 6.40
CA TYR A 450 -10.05 26.45 7.50
C TYR A 450 -9.86 24.95 7.27
N ASP A 451 -10.20 24.44 6.09
CA ASP A 451 -10.15 23.01 5.83
C ASP A 451 -8.73 22.45 5.87
N ILE A 452 -7.78 23.17 5.27
CA ILE A 452 -6.36 22.74 5.31
C ILE A 452 -5.75 22.91 6.70
N ALA A 453 -6.07 24.00 7.41
CA ALA A 453 -5.61 24.19 8.79
C ALA A 453 -6.13 23.09 9.71
N ASN A 454 -7.41 22.71 9.59
CA ASN A 454 -8.01 21.62 10.33
C ASN A 454 -7.36 20.26 9.97
N THR A 455 -7.05 20.03 8.69
CA THR A 455 -6.40 18.80 8.24
C THR A 455 -4.97 18.70 8.79
N LEU A 456 -4.19 19.78 8.69
CA LEU A 456 -2.83 19.83 9.23
C LEU A 456 -2.79 19.75 10.75
N SER A 457 -3.81 20.27 11.46
CA SER A 457 -3.90 20.24 12.93
C SER A 457 -3.97 18.82 13.52
N LYS A 458 -4.34 17.84 12.72
CA LYS A 458 -4.32 16.43 13.14
C LYS A 458 -2.89 15.94 13.43
N LYS A 459 -1.88 16.48 12.71
CA LYS A 459 -0.47 16.07 12.80
C LYS A 459 0.43 17.14 13.45
N TYR A 460 0.14 18.41 13.23
CA TYR A 460 0.98 19.54 13.59
C TYR A 460 0.25 20.53 14.48
N ASN A 461 0.99 21.31 15.26
CA ASN A 461 0.43 22.43 16.00
C ASN A 461 0.28 23.61 15.03
N ILE A 462 -0.95 24.03 14.76
CA ILE A 462 -1.23 25.17 13.86
C ILE A 462 -1.39 26.44 14.69
N LYS A 463 -0.70 27.49 14.27
CA LYS A 463 -0.76 28.83 14.88
C LYS A 463 -0.92 29.89 13.80
N ARG A 464 -1.26 31.11 14.21
CA ARG A 464 -1.13 32.32 13.42
C ARG A 464 -0.14 33.27 14.07
N THR A 465 0.58 34.05 13.27
CA THR A 465 1.56 35.03 13.76
C THR A 465 1.59 36.23 12.84
N THR A 466 1.74 37.42 13.42
CA THR A 466 1.85 38.66 12.66
C THR A 466 3.29 39.18 12.73
N LEU A 467 3.87 39.60 11.62
CA LEU A 467 5.25 40.07 11.61
C LEU A 467 5.43 41.41 12.32
N ASN A 468 4.65 42.40 11.97
CA ASN A 468 4.63 43.73 12.60
C ASN A 468 6.02 44.36 12.82
N GLU A 469 6.98 44.09 11.93
CA GLU A 469 8.36 44.56 12.03
C GLU A 469 9.12 44.15 13.31
N GLN A 470 8.65 43.06 14.00
CA GLN A 470 9.24 42.61 15.25
C GLN A 470 10.15 41.39 15.04
N LEU A 471 11.43 41.54 15.46
CA LEU A 471 12.44 40.47 15.32
C LEU A 471 12.06 39.13 15.96
N ASN A 472 11.19 39.16 16.98
CA ASN A 472 10.76 37.97 17.71
C ASN A 472 9.50 37.31 17.11
N SER A 473 8.92 37.83 16.02
CA SER A 473 7.71 37.26 15.42
C SER A 473 7.91 35.84 14.92
N LEU A 474 9.06 35.55 14.30
CA LEU A 474 9.39 34.21 13.77
C LEU A 474 10.55 33.54 14.50
N MET A 475 11.25 34.26 15.39
CA MET A 475 12.46 33.78 16.08
C MET A 475 12.29 33.86 17.59
N ARG A 476 12.80 32.84 18.30
CA ARG A 476 12.94 32.85 19.76
C ARG A 476 14.37 33.17 20.13
N ARG A 477 14.53 33.95 21.17
CA ARG A 477 15.83 34.30 21.75
C ARG A 477 15.84 33.83 23.21
N ASP A 478 16.49 32.70 23.42
CA ASP A 478 16.63 32.10 24.76
C ASP A 478 18.06 32.38 25.27
N LEU A 479 18.24 32.36 26.59
CA LEU A 479 19.56 32.41 27.20
C LEU A 479 19.98 31.01 27.60
N ASP A 480 21.23 30.64 27.25
CA ASP A 480 21.82 29.39 27.75
C ASP A 480 22.28 29.54 29.23
N ALA A 481 22.80 28.46 29.79
CA ALA A 481 23.32 28.44 31.17
C ALA A 481 24.48 29.41 31.40
N ASP A 482 25.19 29.80 30.32
CA ASP A 482 26.32 30.73 30.32
C ASP A 482 25.90 32.15 29.92
N SER A 483 24.61 32.45 29.89
CA SER A 483 24.00 33.74 29.51
C SER A 483 24.27 34.16 28.03
N ASN A 484 24.59 33.23 27.13
CA ASN A 484 24.68 33.53 25.71
C ASN A 484 23.28 33.47 25.09
N ILE A 485 23.03 34.34 24.13
CA ILE A 485 21.77 34.38 23.38
C ILE A 485 21.76 33.24 22.36
N ILE A 486 20.84 32.29 22.54
CA ILE A 486 20.55 31.24 21.56
C ILE A 486 19.35 31.67 20.73
N ILE A 487 19.56 31.80 19.44
CA ILE A 487 18.52 32.18 18.49
C ILE A 487 18.05 30.93 17.76
N LYS A 488 16.74 30.65 17.78
CA LYS A 488 16.10 29.51 17.13
C LYS A 488 14.81 29.92 16.44
N PRO A 489 14.40 29.26 15.35
CA PRO A 489 13.07 29.42 14.78
C PRO A 489 11.99 29.20 15.83
N ALA A 490 10.99 30.07 15.86
CA ALA A 490 9.82 29.94 16.75
C ALA A 490 8.84 28.87 16.24
N PHE A 491 8.86 28.63 14.94
CA PHE A 491 8.03 27.68 14.21
C PHE A 491 8.91 26.81 13.30
N ASP A 492 8.52 25.57 13.08
CA ASP A 492 9.24 24.65 12.19
C ASP A 492 9.02 25.00 10.71
N ALA A 493 7.82 25.50 10.39
CA ALA A 493 7.51 26.04 9.06
C ALA A 493 6.53 27.21 9.16
N VAL A 494 6.58 28.12 8.17
CA VAL A 494 5.62 29.20 8.01
C VAL A 494 4.98 29.14 6.62
N ILE A 495 3.71 29.53 6.53
CA ILE A 495 2.92 29.57 5.30
C ILE A 495 2.51 31.04 5.06
N MET A 496 2.93 31.58 3.91
CA MET A 496 2.52 32.89 3.41
C MET A 496 1.36 32.67 2.41
N ALA A 497 0.13 32.82 2.88
CA ALA A 497 -1.06 32.45 2.12
C ALA A 497 -1.67 33.70 1.43
N LYS A 498 -1.31 33.92 0.17
CA LYS A 498 -1.87 35.00 -0.69
C LYS A 498 -1.75 36.39 -0.04
N PRO A 499 -0.54 36.92 0.29
CA PRO A 499 -0.37 38.30 0.70
C PRO A 499 -0.80 39.24 -0.45
N THR A 500 -1.44 40.34 -0.13
CA THR A 500 -1.91 41.38 -1.06
C THR A 500 -1.22 42.72 -0.86
N GLU A 501 -0.56 42.94 0.26
CA GLU A 501 0.17 44.15 0.61
C GLU A 501 1.69 43.94 0.56
N ALA A 502 2.44 45.02 0.31
CA ALA A 502 3.89 44.98 0.18
C ALA A 502 4.59 44.76 1.53
N PHE A 503 5.60 43.86 1.54
CA PHE A 503 6.43 43.63 2.71
C PHE A 503 7.40 44.81 2.96
N SER A 504 7.52 45.23 4.24
CA SER A 504 8.54 46.18 4.64
C SER A 504 9.93 45.55 4.56
N GLU A 505 11.02 46.38 4.44
CA GLU A 505 12.41 45.85 4.47
C GLU A 505 12.72 45.14 5.81
N LYS A 506 12.06 45.51 6.90
CA LYS A 506 12.22 44.86 8.18
C LYS A 506 11.55 43.47 8.21
N ASP A 507 10.34 43.35 7.66
CA ASP A 507 9.66 42.06 7.59
C ASP A 507 10.39 41.10 6.62
N LYS A 508 10.92 41.61 5.50
CA LYS A 508 11.82 40.84 4.63
C LYS A 508 13.04 40.35 5.39
N PHE A 509 13.66 41.20 6.23
CA PHE A 509 14.79 40.81 7.07
C PHE A 509 14.42 39.73 8.09
N ILE A 510 13.27 39.82 8.73
CA ILE A 510 12.80 38.83 9.68
C ILE A 510 12.60 37.47 9.01
N ILE A 511 11.98 37.44 7.83
CA ILE A 511 11.79 36.23 7.06
C ILE A 511 13.12 35.67 6.58
N ASP A 512 14.01 36.53 6.07
CA ASP A 512 15.34 36.13 5.60
C ASP A 512 16.13 35.44 6.74
N GLN A 513 16.19 36.05 7.91
CA GLN A 513 16.92 35.47 9.05
C GLN A 513 16.25 34.22 9.57
N TYR A 514 14.91 34.14 9.54
CA TYR A 514 14.19 32.89 9.85
C TYR A 514 14.65 31.73 8.94
N ILE A 515 14.80 31.99 7.64
CA ILE A 515 15.31 31.00 6.66
C ILE A 515 16.78 30.67 6.95
N MET A 516 17.62 31.68 7.27
CA MET A 516 19.05 31.47 7.59
C MET A 516 19.24 30.60 8.85
N TYR A 517 18.33 30.66 9.80
CA TYR A 517 18.34 29.81 11.01
C TYR A 517 17.64 28.45 10.82
N GLY A 518 17.27 28.08 9.57
CA GLY A 518 16.70 26.76 9.23
C GLY A 518 15.18 26.70 9.25
N GLY A 519 14.49 27.83 9.46
CA GLY A 519 13.05 27.93 9.33
C GLY A 519 12.61 27.67 7.88
N LYS A 520 11.53 26.97 7.66
CA LYS A 520 11.02 26.56 6.35
C LYS A 520 9.86 27.46 5.93
N VAL A 521 9.82 27.83 4.66
CA VAL A 521 8.79 28.73 4.15
C VAL A 521 8.06 28.12 2.96
N MET A 522 6.74 28.17 2.99
CA MET A 522 5.86 27.93 1.85
C MET A 522 5.28 29.27 1.41
N TRP A 523 5.64 29.67 0.20
CA TRP A 523 5.14 30.88 -0.43
C TRP A 523 4.01 30.55 -1.41
N LEU A 524 2.84 31.18 -1.24
CA LEU A 524 1.73 31.14 -2.20
C LEU A 524 1.42 32.59 -2.56
N LEU A 525 1.90 33.00 -3.72
CA LEU A 525 1.98 34.41 -4.10
C LEU A 525 1.32 34.68 -5.45
N ASP A 526 0.51 35.72 -5.52
CA ASP A 526 -0.01 36.23 -6.79
C ASP A 526 0.90 37.32 -7.34
N ALA A 527 1.24 37.28 -8.60
CA ALA A 527 2.00 38.34 -9.27
C ALA A 527 1.08 39.36 -9.95
N VAL A 528 -0.19 39.02 -10.14
CA VAL A 528 -1.19 39.87 -10.77
C VAL A 528 -2.43 39.88 -9.88
N ASN A 529 -2.92 41.06 -9.56
CA ASN A 529 -4.17 41.21 -8.84
C ASN A 529 -5.34 40.96 -9.81
N ALA A 530 -5.96 39.79 -9.70
CA ALA A 530 -7.10 39.36 -10.49
C ALA A 530 -8.03 38.49 -9.62
N ASP A 531 -9.33 38.75 -9.67
CA ASP A 531 -10.34 38.05 -8.89
C ASP A 531 -11.63 37.91 -9.69
N MET A 532 -12.34 36.78 -9.53
CA MET A 532 -13.64 36.55 -10.11
C MET A 532 -14.73 37.49 -9.57
N ASP A 533 -14.58 38.00 -8.34
CA ASP A 533 -15.54 38.92 -7.74
C ASP A 533 -15.65 40.21 -8.55
N SER A 534 -14.58 40.65 -9.18
CA SER A 534 -14.53 41.78 -10.07
C SER A 534 -15.39 41.60 -11.33
N LEU A 535 -15.66 40.36 -11.73
CA LEU A 535 -16.50 40.02 -12.92
C LEU A 535 -17.96 39.74 -12.57
N GLN A 536 -18.34 39.75 -11.29
CA GLN A 536 -19.74 39.51 -10.90
C GLN A 536 -20.67 40.64 -11.35
N ASN A 537 -20.14 41.89 -11.44
CA ASN A 537 -20.90 43.07 -11.79
C ASN A 537 -20.40 43.77 -13.05
N ALA A 538 -19.42 43.18 -13.75
CA ALA A 538 -18.82 43.73 -14.96
C ALA A 538 -18.46 42.61 -15.94
N GLU A 539 -18.62 42.85 -17.24
CA GLU A 539 -18.26 41.89 -18.28
C GLU A 539 -16.73 41.76 -18.45
N SER A 540 -15.99 42.71 -17.93
CA SER A 540 -14.51 42.71 -18.02
C SER A 540 -13.85 43.38 -16.82
N THR A 541 -12.63 43.03 -16.53
CA THR A 541 -11.76 43.63 -15.50
C THR A 541 -10.31 43.71 -15.98
N MET A 542 -9.49 44.47 -15.27
CA MET A 542 -8.05 44.61 -15.57
C MET A 542 -7.22 43.94 -14.50
N GLY A 543 -6.47 42.92 -14.87
CA GLY A 543 -5.45 42.32 -14.00
C GLY A 543 -4.18 43.18 -13.97
N LEU A 544 -3.90 43.80 -12.85
CA LEU A 544 -2.73 44.65 -12.64
C LEU A 544 -1.62 43.94 -11.91
N ALA A 545 -0.35 44.26 -12.23
CA ALA A 545 0.77 43.69 -11.53
C ALA A 545 0.72 44.05 -10.04
N LEU A 546 0.83 43.03 -9.17
CA LEU A 546 0.88 43.19 -7.72
C LEU A 546 2.34 43.41 -7.28
N ASN A 547 2.57 44.46 -6.47
CA ASN A 547 3.90 44.72 -5.96
C ASN A 547 3.99 44.35 -4.48
N LEU A 548 4.50 43.13 -4.22
CA LEU A 548 4.71 42.60 -2.87
C LEU A 548 6.07 42.99 -2.27
N ASN A 549 6.96 43.62 -3.05
CA ASN A 549 8.35 43.92 -2.65
C ASN A 549 9.18 42.67 -2.32
N LEU A 550 8.86 41.51 -2.92
CA LEU A 550 9.58 40.24 -2.68
C LEU A 550 10.46 39.79 -3.87
N ASP A 551 10.44 40.53 -4.99
CA ASP A 551 11.11 40.13 -6.22
C ASP A 551 12.62 39.90 -6.04
N ASP A 552 13.32 40.81 -5.32
CA ASP A 552 14.73 40.71 -5.07
C ASP A 552 15.09 39.55 -4.12
N GLN A 553 14.24 39.27 -3.15
CA GLN A 553 14.40 38.19 -2.17
C GLN A 553 14.24 36.81 -2.85
N LEU A 554 13.18 36.61 -3.60
CA LEU A 554 12.94 35.39 -4.34
C LEU A 554 13.99 35.14 -5.43
N PHE A 555 14.42 36.25 -6.10
CA PHE A 555 15.51 36.17 -7.10
C PHE A 555 16.82 35.71 -6.47
N LYS A 556 17.15 36.22 -5.28
CA LYS A 556 18.35 35.82 -4.51
C LYS A 556 18.27 34.34 -4.12
N TYR A 557 17.08 33.83 -3.80
CA TYR A 557 16.86 32.44 -3.43
C TYR A 557 16.76 31.48 -4.61
N GLY A 558 16.67 31.97 -5.84
CA GLY A 558 16.81 31.16 -7.04
C GLY A 558 15.60 31.05 -7.95
N VAL A 559 14.50 31.81 -7.70
CA VAL A 559 13.32 31.85 -8.57
C VAL A 559 12.86 33.28 -8.82
N LYS A 560 12.19 33.48 -9.95
CA LYS A 560 11.53 34.73 -10.32
C LYS A 560 10.07 34.44 -10.64
N ILE A 561 9.15 35.21 -10.06
CA ILE A 561 7.73 35.18 -10.43
C ILE A 561 7.55 36.22 -11.58
N ASN A 562 6.94 35.78 -12.67
CA ASN A 562 6.65 36.67 -13.80
C ASN A 562 5.31 37.34 -13.61
N ARG A 563 5.23 38.62 -13.95
CA ARG A 563 3.98 39.44 -13.88
C ARG A 563 3.11 39.14 -15.08
N ASN A 564 2.53 37.94 -15.13
CA ASN A 564 1.68 37.44 -16.20
C ASN A 564 0.59 36.54 -15.64
N LEU A 565 -0.44 36.25 -16.46
CA LEU A 565 -1.44 35.24 -16.21
C LEU A 565 -1.32 34.13 -17.25
N LEU A 566 -1.49 32.88 -16.79
CA LEU A 566 -1.48 31.70 -17.64
C LEU A 566 -2.91 31.25 -17.93
N LEU A 567 -3.25 31.21 -19.21
CA LEU A 567 -4.51 30.61 -19.70
C LEU A 567 -4.15 29.24 -20.25
N ALA A 568 -4.82 28.19 -19.80
CA ALA A 568 -4.52 26.86 -20.34
C ALA A 568 -5.75 25.98 -20.49
N TYR A 569 -5.61 24.92 -21.28
CA TYR A 569 -6.60 23.86 -21.45
C TYR A 569 -5.90 22.50 -21.24
N PRO A 570 -6.43 21.60 -20.38
CA PRO A 570 -7.72 21.66 -19.69
C PRO A 570 -7.76 22.72 -18.57
N CYS A 571 -8.97 23.18 -18.26
CA CYS A 571 -9.25 24.18 -17.24
C CYS A 571 -10.53 23.83 -16.46
N ALA A 572 -10.70 24.41 -15.28
CA ALA A 572 -11.92 24.30 -14.53
C ALA A 572 -13.05 25.09 -15.20
N GLN A 573 -14.29 24.74 -14.88
CA GLN A 573 -15.48 25.40 -15.41
C GLN A 573 -16.00 26.43 -14.41
N ILE A 574 -16.62 27.48 -14.93
CA ILE A 574 -17.37 28.44 -14.12
C ILE A 574 -18.87 28.38 -14.48
N GLY A 575 -19.71 28.67 -13.48
CA GLY A 575 -21.16 28.77 -13.69
C GLY A 575 -21.53 30.18 -14.08
N LEU A 576 -22.08 30.34 -15.28
CA LEU A 576 -22.71 31.61 -15.71
C LEU A 576 -24.23 31.49 -15.68
N VAL A 577 -24.89 32.50 -15.13
CA VAL A 577 -26.33 32.59 -15.14
C VAL A 577 -26.73 33.34 -16.40
N THR A 578 -27.48 32.67 -17.25
CA THR A 578 -28.02 33.22 -18.52
C THR A 578 -29.53 33.19 -18.51
N GLY A 579 -30.16 34.13 -19.21
CA GLY A 579 -31.62 34.24 -19.31
C GLY A 579 -32.17 35.45 -18.56
N GLU A 580 -33.45 35.76 -18.76
CA GLU A 580 -34.17 36.88 -18.12
C GLU A 580 -35.36 36.38 -17.30
N GLY A 581 -35.60 37.01 -16.16
CA GLY A 581 -36.77 36.76 -15.33
C GLY A 581 -36.84 35.33 -14.77
N ALA A 582 -37.93 34.59 -15.04
CA ALA A 582 -38.19 33.24 -14.57
C ALA A 582 -37.41 32.13 -15.34
N ASN A 583 -36.73 32.49 -16.43
CA ASN A 583 -35.98 31.57 -17.30
C ASN A 583 -34.46 31.61 -17.06
N LEU A 584 -34.01 31.95 -15.85
CA LEU A 584 -32.61 31.92 -15.49
C LEU A 584 -32.07 30.46 -15.52
N GLN A 585 -31.04 30.23 -16.34
CA GLN A 585 -30.34 28.93 -16.42
C GLN A 585 -28.87 29.13 -16.08
N SER A 586 -28.34 28.25 -15.27
CA SER A 586 -26.90 28.18 -15.01
C SER A 586 -26.26 27.25 -16.02
N ILE A 587 -25.30 27.77 -16.79
CA ILE A 587 -24.52 27.02 -17.79
C ILE A 587 -23.07 26.94 -17.29
N LEU A 588 -22.48 25.76 -17.34
CA LEU A 588 -21.07 25.55 -17.02
C LEU A 588 -20.23 25.74 -18.29
N LEU A 589 -19.25 26.65 -18.23
CA LEU A 589 -18.35 26.96 -19.33
C LEU A 589 -16.89 26.89 -18.90
N PRO A 590 -15.97 26.42 -19.76
CA PRO A 590 -14.53 26.31 -19.44
C PRO A 590 -13.92 27.71 -19.24
N TRP A 591 -13.27 27.94 -18.11
CA TRP A 591 -12.61 29.22 -17.81
C TRP A 591 -11.09 29.06 -17.89
N TYR A 592 -10.49 29.52 -18.95
CA TYR A 592 -9.06 29.31 -19.26
C TYR A 592 -8.11 29.91 -18.24
N TYR A 593 -8.54 30.90 -17.45
CA TYR A 593 -7.77 31.47 -16.33
C TYR A 593 -7.75 30.59 -15.09
N PHE A 594 -8.49 29.47 -15.08
CA PHE A 594 -8.44 28.44 -14.05
C PHE A 594 -7.83 27.14 -14.58
N PRO A 595 -6.53 27.17 -14.94
CA PRO A 595 -5.87 25.99 -15.49
C PRO A 595 -5.84 24.85 -14.49
N LEU A 596 -5.89 23.61 -15.00
CA LEU A 596 -5.62 22.42 -14.23
C LEU A 596 -4.12 22.10 -14.36
N LEU A 597 -3.41 22.22 -13.25
CA LEU A 597 -1.98 22.01 -13.17
C LEU A 597 -1.67 20.53 -12.97
N GLY A 598 -0.68 20.02 -13.71
CA GLY A 598 -0.15 18.67 -13.54
C GLY A 598 1.22 18.66 -12.90
N ALA A 599 1.69 17.46 -12.51
CA ALA A 599 3.04 17.25 -12.03
C ALA A 599 4.09 17.70 -13.08
N ALA A 600 5.10 18.46 -12.65
CA ALA A 600 6.20 18.88 -13.51
C ALA A 600 7.43 17.96 -13.40
N SER A 601 7.48 17.10 -12.39
CA SER A 601 8.58 16.17 -12.11
C SER A 601 8.07 14.89 -11.45
N GLU A 602 8.95 13.90 -11.29
CA GLU A 602 8.69 12.65 -10.55
C GLU A 602 8.92 12.82 -9.04
N HIS A 603 8.96 14.07 -8.54
CA HIS A 603 9.21 14.32 -7.13
C HIS A 603 8.03 13.76 -6.26
N PRO A 604 8.32 13.16 -5.08
CA PRO A 604 7.28 12.54 -4.23
C PRO A 604 6.13 13.48 -3.85
N THR A 605 6.37 14.78 -3.76
CA THR A 605 5.34 15.78 -3.43
C THR A 605 4.21 15.82 -4.46
N VAL A 606 4.51 15.54 -5.74
CA VAL A 606 3.57 15.68 -6.87
C VAL A 606 3.33 14.40 -7.65
N ARG A 607 4.04 13.33 -7.31
CA ARG A 607 3.85 12.04 -7.94
C ARG A 607 2.47 11.48 -7.57
N ASN A 608 1.76 10.92 -8.53
CA ASN A 608 0.39 10.40 -8.38
C ASN A 608 -0.61 11.42 -7.81
N LEU A 609 -0.36 12.71 -8.07
CA LEU A 609 -1.24 13.79 -7.67
C LEU A 609 -2.33 14.00 -8.73
N GLU A 610 -3.57 14.14 -8.30
CA GLU A 610 -4.64 14.61 -9.17
C GLU A 610 -4.38 16.04 -9.61
N ALA A 611 -5.01 16.45 -10.72
CA ALA A 611 -4.84 17.80 -11.24
C ALA A 611 -5.20 18.85 -10.18
N VAL A 612 -4.30 19.81 -9.97
CA VAL A 612 -4.48 20.92 -9.03
C VAL A 612 -5.18 22.07 -9.76
N LYS A 613 -6.30 22.54 -9.24
CA LYS A 613 -6.97 23.73 -9.76
C LYS A 613 -6.22 24.98 -9.32
N ALA A 614 -5.89 25.83 -10.26
CA ALA A 614 -5.28 27.13 -10.01
C ALA A 614 -6.23 28.26 -10.46
N ASP A 615 -6.18 29.39 -9.75
CA ASP A 615 -7.03 30.56 -10.03
C ASP A 615 -6.12 31.76 -10.36
N PHE A 616 -6.10 32.22 -11.64
CA PHE A 616 -5.28 33.33 -12.12
C PHE A 616 -3.77 33.15 -11.89
N VAL A 617 -3.25 31.97 -12.08
CA VAL A 617 -1.87 31.58 -11.82
C VAL A 617 -0.87 32.29 -12.72
N SER A 618 0.29 32.61 -12.19
CA SER A 618 1.44 33.18 -12.90
C SER A 618 2.52 32.15 -13.20
N SER A 619 3.47 32.44 -14.08
CA SER A 619 4.62 31.55 -14.33
C SER A 619 5.79 31.85 -13.41
N LEU A 620 6.57 30.81 -13.11
CA LEU A 620 7.82 30.87 -12.39
C LEU A 620 8.99 30.51 -13.30
N GLU A 621 10.12 31.18 -13.14
CA GLU A 621 11.37 30.88 -13.84
C GLU A 621 12.50 30.66 -12.84
N PRO A 622 13.33 29.61 -13.01
CA PRO A 622 14.53 29.44 -12.19
C PRO A 622 15.58 30.48 -12.57
N THR A 623 16.23 31.07 -11.57
CA THR A 623 17.33 32.05 -11.81
C THR A 623 18.70 31.39 -11.76
N THR A 624 19.70 32.03 -12.36
CA THR A 624 21.09 31.59 -12.28
C THR A 624 21.82 32.16 -11.08
N SER A 625 21.20 33.06 -10.32
CA SER A 625 21.80 33.79 -9.18
C SER A 625 22.18 32.90 -7.99
N ALA A 626 21.57 31.72 -7.86
CA ALA A 626 21.82 30.75 -6.78
C ALA A 626 22.11 29.36 -7.38
N PRO A 627 23.35 29.13 -7.91
CA PRO A 627 23.70 27.84 -8.52
C PRO A 627 23.74 26.68 -7.50
N GLU A 628 23.97 26.99 -6.23
CA GLU A 628 24.03 26.01 -5.12
C GLU A 628 22.64 25.47 -4.73
N ILE A 629 21.59 26.17 -5.16
CA ILE A 629 20.21 25.76 -4.86
C ILE A 629 19.69 24.85 -5.97
N GLN A 630 19.27 23.65 -5.59
CA GLN A 630 18.54 22.76 -6.46
C GLN A 630 17.10 23.28 -6.64
N LYS A 631 16.69 23.49 -7.87
CA LYS A 631 15.38 24.04 -8.25
C LYS A 631 14.57 22.94 -8.93
N ILE A 632 13.62 22.35 -8.21
CA ILE A 632 12.82 21.24 -8.71
C ILE A 632 11.43 21.78 -9.05
N PRO A 633 11.00 21.74 -10.33
CA PRO A 633 9.65 22.14 -10.69
C PRO A 633 8.65 21.12 -10.14
N LEU A 634 7.64 21.61 -9.40
CA LEU A 634 6.59 20.75 -8.82
C LEU A 634 5.35 20.71 -9.71
N LEU A 635 4.80 21.87 -10.04
CA LEU A 635 3.60 21.98 -10.85
C LEU A 635 3.87 22.74 -12.15
N LYS A 636 3.13 22.38 -13.19
CA LYS A 636 3.13 23.07 -14.50
C LYS A 636 1.76 23.04 -15.15
N THR A 637 1.54 23.98 -16.05
CA THR A 637 0.37 23.95 -16.94
C THR A 637 0.50 22.83 -17.98
N SER A 638 -0.56 22.57 -18.72
CA SER A 638 -0.56 21.65 -19.86
C SER A 638 0.28 22.17 -21.03
N ASP A 639 0.42 21.35 -22.07
CA ASP A 639 1.07 21.74 -23.35
C ASP A 639 0.22 22.69 -24.21
N TYR A 640 -0.95 23.09 -23.72
CA TYR A 640 -1.82 24.07 -24.34
C TYR A 640 -1.97 25.27 -23.42
N THR A 641 -1.00 26.17 -23.46
CA THR A 641 -0.91 27.34 -22.59
C THR A 641 -0.74 28.60 -23.39
N LYS A 642 -1.36 29.69 -22.94
CA LYS A 642 -1.16 31.07 -23.42
C LYS A 642 -0.68 31.92 -22.25
N VAL A 643 0.35 32.73 -22.48
CA VAL A 643 0.87 33.66 -21.49
C VAL A 643 0.37 35.08 -21.84
N SER A 644 -0.22 35.75 -20.85
CA SER A 644 -0.70 37.15 -20.98
C SER A 644 0.02 38.01 -19.93
N SER A 645 0.86 38.94 -20.40
CA SER A 645 1.62 39.82 -19.50
C SER A 645 0.75 40.94 -18.93
N ALA A 646 0.96 41.27 -17.65
CA ALA A 646 0.25 42.38 -17.01
C ALA A 646 0.67 43.76 -17.59
N PRO A 647 -0.29 44.71 -17.73
CA PRO A 647 -1.71 44.60 -17.39
C PRO A 647 -2.50 43.70 -18.35
N VAL A 648 -3.35 42.84 -17.79
CA VAL A 648 -4.13 41.83 -18.55
C VAL A 648 -5.61 42.27 -18.58
N TYR A 649 -6.17 42.35 -19.79
CA TYR A 649 -7.61 42.54 -19.96
C TYR A 649 -8.31 41.17 -19.82
N ILE A 650 -9.12 41.02 -18.81
CA ILE A 650 -9.86 39.79 -18.49
C ILE A 650 -11.33 40.06 -18.83
N SER A 651 -11.87 39.32 -19.81
CA SER A 651 -13.28 39.46 -20.25
C SER A 651 -13.96 38.11 -20.38
N LEU A 652 -15.26 38.05 -20.06
CA LEU A 652 -16.12 36.89 -20.29
C LEU A 652 -16.30 36.58 -21.78
N ASP A 653 -15.97 37.53 -22.69
CA ASP A 653 -16.02 37.30 -24.13
C ASP A 653 -15.20 36.14 -24.63
N ILE A 654 -14.13 35.81 -23.92
CA ILE A 654 -13.27 34.66 -24.25
C ILE A 654 -14.03 33.31 -24.26
N LEU A 655 -15.20 33.26 -23.60
CA LEU A 655 -16.05 32.06 -23.54
C LEU A 655 -16.84 31.86 -24.85
N ASN A 656 -16.95 32.89 -25.69
CA ASN A 656 -17.57 32.81 -26.97
C ASN A 656 -16.68 32.17 -28.04
N GLU A 657 -15.37 32.08 -27.77
CA GLU A 657 -14.38 31.48 -28.65
C GLU A 657 -14.24 29.99 -28.35
N ARG A 658 -14.37 29.12 -29.36
CA ARG A 658 -14.09 27.69 -29.19
C ARG A 658 -12.59 27.46 -29.05
N PRO A 659 -12.15 26.66 -28.06
CA PRO A 659 -10.73 26.40 -27.88
C PRO A 659 -10.12 25.72 -29.11
N ASN A 660 -9.01 26.27 -29.58
CA ASN A 660 -8.24 25.67 -30.64
C ASN A 660 -6.75 25.73 -30.27
N ALA A 661 -5.92 24.83 -30.81
CA ALA A 661 -4.50 24.71 -30.46
C ALA A 661 -3.68 25.99 -30.75
N SER A 662 -4.12 26.83 -31.68
CA SER A 662 -3.42 28.07 -32.02
C SER A 662 -3.58 29.18 -30.96
N MET A 663 -4.62 29.09 -30.12
CA MET A 663 -4.81 30.03 -29.01
C MET A 663 -3.81 29.80 -27.88
N PHE A 664 -3.19 28.61 -27.78
CA PHE A 664 -2.35 28.17 -26.69
C PHE A 664 -0.98 27.69 -27.21
N PRO A 665 -0.10 28.61 -27.64
CA PRO A 665 1.13 28.27 -28.32
C PRO A 665 2.27 27.81 -27.39
N GLN A 666 2.19 28.04 -26.07
CA GLN A 666 3.23 27.69 -25.10
C GLN A 666 2.95 26.29 -24.52
N LYS A 667 4.02 25.63 -24.04
CA LYS A 667 3.98 24.29 -23.47
C LYS A 667 4.51 24.27 -22.06
N GLY A 668 3.76 23.67 -21.16
CA GLY A 668 4.24 23.21 -19.85
C GLY A 668 4.92 24.28 -19.01
N MET A 669 4.26 25.43 -18.77
CA MET A 669 4.82 26.53 -17.98
C MET A 669 4.87 26.17 -16.50
N PRO A 670 6.05 26.23 -15.82
CA PRO A 670 6.14 25.96 -14.39
C PRO A 670 5.42 27.00 -13.55
N THR A 671 4.74 26.53 -12.50
CA THR A 671 3.97 27.40 -11.58
C THR A 671 4.33 27.19 -10.12
N ALA A 672 5.03 26.13 -9.78
CA ALA A 672 5.56 25.86 -8.44
C ALA A 672 6.95 25.24 -8.51
N PHE A 673 7.84 25.69 -7.60
CA PHE A 673 9.17 25.14 -7.42
C PHE A 673 9.45 24.77 -5.96
N LEU A 674 10.15 23.67 -5.78
CA LEU A 674 10.85 23.32 -4.56
C LEU A 674 12.31 23.76 -4.70
N LEU A 675 12.80 24.49 -3.73
CA LEU A 675 14.16 24.99 -3.63
C LEU A 675 14.87 24.30 -2.47
N ASN A 676 15.91 23.54 -2.75
CA ASN A 676 16.69 22.79 -1.76
C ASN A 676 18.16 23.22 -1.82
N GLY A 677 18.75 23.54 -0.67
CA GLY A 677 20.16 23.87 -0.58
C GLY A 677 20.51 24.80 0.55
N ARG A 678 21.65 25.45 0.47
CA ARG A 678 22.09 26.48 1.41
C ARG A 678 21.75 27.85 0.84
N PHE A 679 20.83 28.55 1.48
CA PHE A 679 20.41 29.88 1.05
C PHE A 679 21.39 30.94 1.55
N THR A 680 21.63 31.94 0.71
CA THR A 680 22.44 33.12 1.05
C THR A 680 21.48 34.27 1.35
N SER A 681 21.74 34.98 2.44
CA SER A 681 20.92 36.12 2.89
C SER A 681 20.83 37.21 1.83
N LEU A 682 19.64 37.77 1.64
CA LEU A 682 19.45 38.98 0.84
C LEU A 682 20.25 40.15 1.38
N PHE A 683 20.47 40.19 2.69
CA PHE A 683 21.10 41.30 3.41
C PHE A 683 22.61 41.14 3.61
N GLU A 684 23.26 40.10 3.06
CA GLU A 684 24.68 39.81 3.21
C GLU A 684 25.58 41.02 2.98
N ASN A 685 25.28 41.86 1.95
CA ASN A 685 26.08 43.07 1.60
C ASN A 685 25.26 44.36 1.76
N ARG A 686 24.11 44.31 2.47
CA ARG A 686 23.22 45.48 2.65
C ARG A 686 23.21 45.98 4.08
N MET A 687 23.72 45.20 5.05
CA MET A 687 23.70 45.53 6.46
C MET A 687 24.91 46.34 6.88
N PRO A 688 24.74 47.39 7.69
CA PRO A 688 25.87 48.08 8.33
C PRO A 688 26.64 47.18 9.27
N ALA A 689 27.97 47.35 9.33
CA ALA A 689 28.82 46.53 10.20
C ALA A 689 28.39 46.52 11.67
N SER A 690 27.91 47.64 12.16
CA SER A 690 27.39 47.77 13.55
C SER A 690 26.19 46.87 13.88
N LEU A 691 25.39 46.51 12.87
CA LEU A 691 24.26 45.58 13.02
C LEU A 691 24.66 44.13 12.81
N ILE A 692 25.66 43.87 11.98
CA ILE A 692 26.24 42.55 11.76
C ILE A 692 26.86 42.01 13.05
N ASP A 693 27.59 42.86 13.77
CA ASP A 693 28.27 42.48 15.01
C ASP A 693 27.34 42.44 16.27
N ALA A 694 26.13 42.89 16.12
CA ALA A 694 25.16 42.92 17.24
C ALA A 694 24.66 41.51 17.61
N LYS A 695 25.14 40.99 18.75
CA LYS A 695 24.77 39.65 19.25
C LYS A 695 23.26 39.48 19.44
N GLU A 696 22.55 40.56 19.74
CA GLU A 696 21.11 40.57 19.89
C GLU A 696 20.35 40.33 18.59
N ILE A 697 20.88 40.78 17.49
CA ILE A 697 20.33 40.57 16.15
C ILE A 697 20.69 39.17 15.66
N GLY A 698 21.96 38.74 15.88
CA GLY A 698 22.45 37.43 15.51
C GLY A 698 22.37 37.19 14.00
N PHE A 699 22.91 38.13 13.22
CA PHE A 699 22.80 38.03 11.78
C PHE A 699 23.59 36.87 11.20
N LYS A 700 22.90 36.04 10.38
CA LYS A 700 23.49 34.94 9.59
C LYS A 700 23.50 35.29 8.11
N THR A 701 24.66 35.10 7.46
CA THR A 701 24.82 35.34 6.01
C THR A 701 24.38 34.12 5.17
N GLN A 702 24.41 32.92 5.73
CA GLN A 702 24.10 31.68 5.02
C GLN A 702 23.37 30.68 5.92
N SER A 703 22.42 29.94 5.35
CA SER A 703 21.67 28.90 6.06
C SER A 703 22.44 27.59 6.14
N GLU A 704 22.08 26.73 7.10
CA GLU A 704 22.27 25.29 6.95
C GLU A 704 21.42 24.76 5.76
N PRO A 705 21.65 23.52 5.29
CA PRO A 705 20.81 22.94 4.24
C PRO A 705 19.34 23.08 4.62
N ASN A 706 18.57 23.74 3.80
CA ASN A 706 17.18 24.06 4.05
C ASN A 706 16.32 23.90 2.79
N SER A 707 15.01 23.92 2.93
CA SER A 707 14.04 23.75 1.85
C SER A 707 12.96 24.81 1.93
N MET A 708 12.53 25.33 0.79
CA MET A 708 11.33 26.17 0.67
C MET A 708 10.55 25.81 -0.60
N ILE A 709 9.26 26.11 -0.58
CA ILE A 709 8.37 25.92 -1.75
C ILE A 709 7.83 27.29 -2.14
N VAL A 710 7.89 27.58 -3.44
CA VAL A 710 7.34 28.80 -4.03
C VAL A 710 6.29 28.44 -5.07
N ILE A 711 5.09 28.98 -4.90
CA ILE A 711 3.92 28.72 -5.73
C ILE A 711 3.43 30.08 -6.25
N ALA A 712 3.22 30.22 -7.55
CA ALA A 712 2.81 31.46 -8.20
C ALA A 712 1.28 31.57 -8.31
N ASP A 713 0.57 31.14 -7.27
CA ASP A 713 -0.87 31.26 -7.12
C ASP A 713 -1.21 31.18 -5.62
N GLY A 714 -1.83 32.24 -5.11
CA GLY A 714 -2.24 32.31 -3.72
C GLY A 714 -3.52 31.55 -3.39
N ASP A 715 -4.33 31.25 -4.41
CA ASP A 715 -5.65 30.62 -4.24
C ASP A 715 -5.57 29.08 -4.15
N ILE A 716 -4.45 28.46 -4.48
CA ILE A 716 -4.27 26.99 -4.40
C ILE A 716 -4.59 26.45 -2.98
N ILE A 717 -4.35 27.24 -1.93
CA ILE A 717 -4.62 26.90 -0.52
C ILE A 717 -6.01 27.34 -0.05
N ARG A 718 -6.73 28.10 -0.86
CA ARG A 718 -8.02 28.69 -0.50
C ARG A 718 -9.17 27.73 -0.67
N ASN A 719 -9.91 27.44 0.39
CA ASN A 719 -11.15 26.67 0.31
C ASN A 719 -12.33 27.58 -0.04
N GLN A 720 -13.28 27.05 -0.80
CA GLN A 720 -14.51 27.75 -1.11
C GLN A 720 -15.41 27.84 0.13
N LEU A 721 -16.23 28.91 0.18
CA LEU A 721 -17.29 29.06 1.16
C LEU A 721 -18.64 28.72 0.50
N ALA A 722 -19.50 27.99 1.21
CA ALA A 722 -20.80 27.55 0.69
C ALA A 722 -21.67 28.76 0.32
N GLN A 723 -22.00 28.89 -0.94
CA GLN A 723 -22.90 29.91 -1.45
C GLN A 723 -24.38 29.53 -1.22
N LEU A 724 -25.29 30.49 -1.33
CA LEU A 724 -26.71 30.34 -0.99
C LEU A 724 -27.37 29.12 -1.68
N ASP A 725 -27.17 28.97 -3.00
CA ASP A 725 -27.80 27.91 -3.77
C ASP A 725 -27.27 26.53 -3.41
N TYR A 726 -25.94 26.40 -3.23
CA TYR A 726 -25.31 25.19 -2.76
C TYR A 726 -25.74 24.83 -1.34
N ALA A 727 -25.78 25.82 -0.44
CA ALA A 727 -26.16 25.64 0.96
C ALA A 727 -27.62 25.14 1.06
N LYS A 728 -28.54 25.72 0.31
CA LYS A 728 -29.96 25.28 0.26
C LYS A 728 -30.08 23.84 -0.28
N LYS A 729 -29.39 23.52 -1.38
CA LYS A 729 -29.43 22.19 -2.01
C LYS A 729 -28.87 21.09 -1.11
N ASN A 730 -27.82 21.38 -0.37
CA ASN A 730 -27.07 20.40 0.40
C ASN A 730 -27.29 20.50 1.92
N ASN A 731 -28.31 21.23 2.38
CA ASN A 731 -28.64 21.44 3.80
C ASN A 731 -27.43 21.94 4.63
N LYS A 732 -26.66 22.88 4.06
CA LYS A 732 -25.51 23.52 4.69
C LYS A 732 -25.80 24.95 5.07
N ARG A 733 -24.93 25.57 5.91
CA ARG A 733 -25.04 26.99 6.22
C ARG A 733 -24.28 27.82 5.19
N VAL A 734 -24.85 28.94 4.80
CA VAL A 734 -24.16 29.92 3.93
C VAL A 734 -22.88 30.39 4.62
N GLY A 735 -21.77 30.49 3.89
CA GLY A 735 -20.46 30.83 4.41
C GLY A 735 -19.74 29.70 5.16
N GLN A 736 -20.30 28.47 5.19
CA GLN A 736 -19.60 27.32 5.77
C GLN A 736 -18.41 26.95 4.87
N PRO A 737 -17.20 26.75 5.42
CA PRO A 737 -16.04 26.28 4.67
C PRO A 737 -16.30 24.91 4.02
N LEU A 738 -15.93 24.78 2.75
CA LEU A 738 -15.99 23.55 1.98
C LEU A 738 -14.60 22.89 1.97
N PRO A 739 -14.50 21.60 1.66
CA PRO A 739 -13.21 20.93 1.52
C PRO A 739 -12.30 21.63 0.50
N LEU A 740 -11.02 21.75 0.79
CA LEU A 740 -10.05 22.35 -0.14
C LEU A 740 -9.99 21.55 -1.44
N GLY A 741 -10.03 22.24 -2.57
CA GLY A 741 -10.10 21.63 -3.90
C GLY A 741 -11.51 21.26 -4.37
N TYR A 742 -12.51 21.27 -3.48
CA TYR A 742 -13.90 21.02 -3.88
C TYR A 742 -14.52 22.24 -4.56
N ASP A 743 -15.09 22.04 -5.74
CA ASP A 743 -15.79 23.06 -6.51
C ASP A 743 -17.32 22.85 -6.43
N GLN A 744 -17.99 23.78 -5.74
CA GLN A 744 -19.44 23.69 -5.51
C GLN A 744 -20.31 23.84 -6.78
N TYR A 745 -19.75 24.34 -7.88
CA TYR A 745 -20.49 24.51 -9.15
C TYR A 745 -20.52 23.23 -9.97
N THR A 746 -19.38 22.54 -10.03
CA THR A 746 -19.21 21.32 -10.83
C THR A 746 -19.36 20.04 -9.99
N ASN A 747 -19.33 20.14 -8.66
CA ASN A 747 -19.22 19.03 -7.69
C ASN A 747 -17.98 18.17 -7.90
N ASN A 748 -16.93 18.70 -8.50
CA ASN A 748 -15.66 18.04 -8.66
C ASN A 748 -14.73 18.39 -7.50
N THR A 749 -13.84 17.45 -7.16
CA THR A 749 -12.73 17.69 -6.23
C THR A 749 -11.42 17.64 -7.00
N TYR A 750 -10.52 18.57 -6.74
CA TYR A 750 -9.19 18.67 -7.33
C TYR A 750 -8.11 18.36 -6.30
N GLY A 751 -6.92 18.02 -6.74
CA GLY A 751 -5.78 17.60 -5.90
C GLY A 751 -5.15 18.68 -5.01
N ASN A 752 -5.78 19.84 -4.83
CA ASN A 752 -5.23 20.97 -4.07
C ASN A 752 -4.88 20.61 -2.63
N LYS A 753 -5.80 19.97 -1.92
CA LYS A 753 -5.60 19.53 -0.53
C LYS A 753 -4.41 18.59 -0.40
N GLN A 754 -4.38 17.58 -1.26
CA GLN A 754 -3.31 16.58 -1.28
C GLN A 754 -1.95 17.21 -1.59
N PHE A 755 -1.90 18.18 -2.52
CA PHE A 755 -0.68 18.89 -2.85
C PHE A 755 -0.13 19.66 -1.66
N ILE A 756 -0.97 20.43 -0.96
CA ILE A 756 -0.54 21.20 0.22
C ILE A 756 -0.11 20.29 1.36
N GLU A 757 -0.84 19.21 1.64
CA GLU A 757 -0.44 18.20 2.63
C GLU A 757 0.94 17.60 2.31
N ASN A 758 1.17 17.19 1.06
CA ASN A 758 2.44 16.63 0.62
C ASN A 758 3.57 17.66 0.72
N ALA A 759 3.31 18.89 0.31
CA ALA A 759 4.30 19.97 0.34
C ALA A 759 4.72 20.31 1.78
N VAL A 760 3.77 20.40 2.70
CA VAL A 760 4.04 20.62 4.13
C VAL A 760 4.78 19.43 4.75
N SER A 761 4.32 18.21 4.46
CA SER A 761 4.97 16.98 4.95
C SER A 761 6.42 16.90 4.46
N TYR A 762 6.69 17.22 3.19
CA TYR A 762 8.04 17.27 2.67
C TYR A 762 8.92 18.32 3.39
N LEU A 763 8.43 19.52 3.56
CA LEU A 763 9.16 20.57 4.24
C LEU A 763 9.53 20.18 5.68
N LEU A 764 8.63 19.53 6.40
CA LEU A 764 8.83 19.19 7.79
C LEU A 764 9.55 17.87 8.01
N GLU A 765 9.26 16.84 7.21
CA GLU A 765 9.69 15.47 7.46
C GLU A 765 10.67 14.93 6.42
N GLY A 766 10.85 15.65 5.30
CA GLY A 766 11.69 15.23 4.17
C GLY A 766 11.00 14.16 3.31
N GLU A 767 11.81 13.45 2.52
CA GLU A 767 11.31 12.50 1.52
C GLU A 767 10.79 11.17 2.10
N GLY A 768 11.22 10.81 3.30
CA GLY A 768 11.08 9.46 3.82
C GLY A 768 9.66 8.90 3.76
N LEU A 769 8.68 9.56 4.39
CA LEU A 769 7.29 9.10 4.40
C LEU A 769 6.57 9.30 3.06
N LEU A 770 6.91 10.34 2.33
CA LEU A 770 6.31 10.59 1.00
C LEU A 770 6.71 9.53 -0.02
N ASN A 771 7.94 9.02 0.05
CA ASN A 771 8.39 7.91 -0.79
C ASN A 771 7.59 6.62 -0.53
N VAL A 772 7.09 6.42 0.69
CA VAL A 772 6.18 5.31 1.01
C VAL A 772 4.85 5.46 0.26
N ARG A 773 4.28 6.66 0.25
CA ARG A 773 3.00 6.97 -0.40
C ARG A 773 3.04 6.82 -1.91
N THR A 774 4.17 7.10 -2.54
CA THR A 774 4.29 7.13 -4.00
C THR A 774 4.47 5.77 -4.67
N ARG A 775 4.38 4.70 -3.91
CA ARG A 775 4.56 3.33 -4.41
C ARG A 775 3.31 2.86 -5.17
N GLU A 776 3.42 2.73 -6.49
CA GLU A 776 2.32 2.20 -7.32
C GLU A 776 2.20 0.69 -7.14
N LEU A 777 1.08 0.22 -6.63
CA LEU A 777 0.66 -1.17 -6.73
C LEU A 777 -0.27 -1.33 -7.93
N LYS A 778 0.18 -2.00 -8.97
CA LYS A 778 -0.64 -2.27 -10.15
C LYS A 778 -1.76 -3.25 -9.81
N ILE A 779 -2.99 -2.81 -9.99
CA ILE A 779 -4.15 -3.66 -9.84
C ILE A 779 -4.34 -4.44 -11.13
N ARG A 780 -4.43 -5.74 -10.98
CA ARG A 780 -4.56 -6.68 -12.09
C ARG A 780 -5.98 -7.21 -12.10
N LEU A 781 -6.78 -6.69 -13.03
CA LEU A 781 -8.18 -7.09 -13.22
C LEU A 781 -8.30 -8.11 -14.35
N LEU A 782 -9.35 -8.90 -14.29
CA LEU A 782 -9.79 -9.72 -15.41
C LEU A 782 -10.61 -8.88 -16.39
N ASP A 783 -10.50 -9.18 -17.68
CA ASP A 783 -11.39 -8.65 -18.71
C ASP A 783 -12.76 -9.34 -18.59
N MET A 784 -13.66 -8.71 -17.84
CA MET A 784 -14.99 -9.25 -17.57
C MET A 784 -15.83 -9.43 -18.84
N ASN A 785 -15.55 -8.67 -19.90
CA ASN A 785 -16.21 -8.87 -21.20
C ASN A 785 -15.83 -10.22 -21.82
N LYS A 786 -14.54 -10.58 -21.78
CA LYS A 786 -14.06 -11.90 -22.24
C LYS A 786 -14.55 -13.05 -21.34
N VAL A 787 -14.57 -12.82 -20.03
CA VAL A 787 -15.08 -13.80 -19.05
C VAL A 787 -16.56 -14.09 -19.33
N ASN A 788 -17.37 -13.06 -19.39
CA ASN A 788 -18.82 -13.17 -19.54
C ASN A 788 -19.29 -13.59 -20.94
N SER A 789 -18.49 -13.32 -21.99
CA SER A 789 -18.84 -13.75 -23.35
C SER A 789 -18.82 -15.27 -23.55
N SER A 790 -17.99 -16.00 -22.80
CA SER A 790 -17.82 -17.44 -22.97
C SER A 790 -17.46 -18.17 -21.67
N PRO A 791 -18.26 -18.07 -20.59
CA PRO A 791 -17.90 -18.60 -19.28
C PRO A 791 -17.72 -20.12 -19.30
N ILE A 792 -18.60 -20.86 -20.01
CA ILE A 792 -18.53 -22.32 -20.14
C ILE A 792 -17.23 -22.77 -20.81
N LYS A 793 -16.74 -22.03 -21.79
CA LYS A 793 -15.46 -22.34 -22.45
C LYS A 793 -14.31 -22.34 -21.44
N TRP A 794 -14.22 -21.31 -20.61
CA TRP A 794 -13.16 -21.18 -19.62
C TRP A 794 -13.26 -22.23 -18.52
N GLN A 795 -14.50 -22.55 -18.10
CA GLN A 795 -14.76 -23.65 -17.17
C GLN A 795 -14.31 -24.99 -17.72
N LEU A 796 -14.65 -25.32 -18.97
CA LEU A 796 -14.24 -26.56 -19.62
C LEU A 796 -12.71 -26.64 -19.79
N ILE A 797 -12.05 -25.57 -20.22
CA ILE A 797 -10.59 -25.55 -20.38
C ILE A 797 -9.90 -25.82 -19.03
N ASN A 798 -10.36 -25.24 -17.96
CA ASN A 798 -9.66 -25.31 -16.68
C ASN A 798 -10.08 -26.51 -15.79
N VAL A 799 -11.23 -27.12 -16.00
CA VAL A 799 -11.68 -28.30 -15.25
C VAL A 799 -11.39 -29.59 -16.04
N VAL A 800 -11.79 -29.61 -17.30
CA VAL A 800 -11.73 -30.86 -18.07
C VAL A 800 -10.33 -31.10 -18.64
N LEU A 801 -9.66 -30.07 -19.20
CA LEU A 801 -8.37 -30.26 -19.88
C LEU A 801 -7.25 -30.78 -18.98
N PRO A 802 -7.01 -30.21 -17.76
CA PRO A 802 -6.01 -30.75 -16.84
C PRO A 802 -6.26 -32.20 -16.46
N SER A 803 -7.52 -32.55 -16.18
CA SER A 803 -7.95 -33.91 -15.82
C SER A 803 -7.78 -34.87 -17.01
N ALA A 804 -8.16 -34.45 -18.22
CA ALA A 804 -8.02 -35.27 -19.44
C ALA A 804 -6.55 -35.55 -19.78
N ILE A 805 -5.65 -34.57 -19.61
CA ILE A 805 -4.21 -34.76 -19.80
C ILE A 805 -3.69 -35.91 -18.92
N MET A 806 -4.08 -35.91 -17.65
CA MET A 806 -3.65 -36.95 -16.71
C MET A 806 -4.25 -38.32 -17.01
N ILE A 807 -5.51 -38.37 -17.43
CA ILE A 807 -6.15 -39.64 -17.87
C ILE A 807 -5.45 -40.19 -19.12
N VAL A 808 -5.18 -39.35 -20.12
CA VAL A 808 -4.48 -39.77 -21.36
C VAL A 808 -3.09 -40.24 -21.02
N LEU A 809 -2.33 -39.52 -20.19
CA LEU A 809 -1.00 -39.92 -19.72
C LEU A 809 -1.05 -41.32 -19.06
N GLY A 810 -2.02 -41.54 -18.21
CA GLY A 810 -2.23 -42.85 -17.55
C GLY A 810 -2.52 -43.98 -18.54
N ILE A 811 -3.41 -43.73 -19.49
CA ILE A 811 -3.74 -44.72 -20.54
C ILE A 811 -2.49 -45.05 -21.39
N VAL A 812 -1.76 -44.04 -21.82
CA VAL A 812 -0.52 -44.21 -22.61
C VAL A 812 0.51 -45.04 -21.84
N LEU A 813 0.74 -44.73 -20.58
CA LEU A 813 1.71 -45.42 -19.72
C LEU A 813 1.27 -46.91 -19.48
N ALA A 814 -0.03 -47.13 -19.24
CA ALA A 814 -0.57 -48.46 -19.09
C ALA A 814 -0.40 -49.29 -20.41
N PHE A 815 -0.68 -48.69 -21.58
CA PHE A 815 -0.50 -49.34 -22.86
C PHE A 815 0.98 -49.67 -23.17
N LEU A 816 1.88 -48.71 -22.91
CA LEU A 816 3.34 -48.91 -23.09
C LEU A 816 3.85 -50.06 -22.19
N ARG A 817 3.34 -50.13 -20.95
CA ARG A 817 3.69 -51.21 -20.03
C ARG A 817 3.17 -52.54 -20.52
N LYS A 818 1.91 -52.60 -20.95
CA LYS A 818 1.32 -53.82 -21.53
C LYS A 818 2.14 -54.32 -22.69
N LYS A 819 2.48 -53.46 -23.66
CA LYS A 819 3.31 -53.78 -24.83
C LYS A 819 4.72 -54.25 -24.45
N LYS A 820 5.29 -53.78 -23.32
CA LYS A 820 6.63 -54.15 -22.88
C LYS A 820 6.70 -55.50 -22.17
N TYR A 821 5.63 -55.89 -21.47
CA TYR A 821 5.63 -57.08 -20.59
C TYR A 821 4.74 -58.24 -21.12
N GLU A 822 3.91 -58.00 -22.15
CA GLU A 822 3.15 -59.06 -22.84
C GLU A 822 3.91 -59.62 -24.08
N LYS A 823 5.16 -59.16 -24.29
CA LYS A 823 6.12 -59.82 -25.14
C LYS A 823 6.99 -60.76 -24.24
#